data_0ec33de267f3aace4472d6eb0781d5b5
#
_entry.id   0ec33de267f3aace4472d6eb0781d5b5
#
_cell.length_a   1.000
_cell.length_b   1.000
_cell.length_c   1.000
_cell.angle_alpha   90.00
_cell.angle_beta   90.00
_cell.angle_gamma   90.00
#
_symmetry.space_group_name_H-M   'P 1'
#
loop_
_entity.id
_entity.type
_entity.pdbx_description
1 polymer ?
#
loop_
_entity_poly.entity_id
_entity_poly.type
_entity_poly.pdbx_seq_one_letter_code
_entity_poly.pdbx_strand_id
1 'polypeptide(L)'
;MTKEFDFLPNLPKSDLDDRTFAELVNECLLRIPRYCPEWTNYNPSDPGVTLIELFAWLNDQMLMRFNQVPRRNYVAFLELLGIRLQPPAPAQTEVTFYLSASLREAYTIPEGIEVATLRTESEEAIVFSTDQPLVIGKPRILHLLSAPRTEENPQFLRDMLLDVWTEDREEEWSGQEIALFSDPPQPSNCFYVVFDGAQPVSGNVVALKFKGESATTTGINPNNPPRFWEAWDGYAWKPVLLQENDDRTRGFSFSELANEGTNPQQGAEVILHLPLTWDVAQFSTYRGRWLRCSYVEPTVNQSGYSRSPHIIGMSARAIGGTVQVTQCSAVFNEVVGESNGKSGQVFQLLHTPILPRQEDEYLLVTPPVGLPQVWQEVPDFSESAPNDPHYLIDSTSGTIQFGPFVQTPNYQSQHTLQRLRLQGEPMQRVAADETKAIASISRAVGSQYGAVPPKGSIVQMLKYRTGGGFKGNVQRGSIRIAKNAIPYVASLTNHISASNGADAESLDDVAVRVPKMLKTRDRAVTQSDFEYLTLIAGDGAVARVICAPTRRKEDAGIVRLLVVPRVRTESIDQGQGIAPEQFILPPKLSDRVLSYLDERKMLGIQIHLEQPQYTGVCVQTEIALESAYNNPQVEQSIVQKLKVMLYRFLNPISGGIKGEGWEFGRPVYPSDIVKLLQNFQGVRFLGTVQLFELRYENGEWIRRLAPQPIVDPGPLGLVCSWRSPRLRSSHVINIVS
;
A
#
# COMPACT_ATOMS: atom_id res chain seq x y z
N MET A 1 -35.15 0.31 -7.12
CA MET A 1 -34.96 -0.17 -5.74
C MET A 1 -34.20 -1.48 -5.82
N THR A 2 -32.89 -1.42 -5.81
CA THR A 2 -31.99 -2.57 -5.69
C THR A 2 -32.02 -3.00 -4.23
N LYS A 3 -32.51 -4.22 -3.96
CA LYS A 3 -32.34 -4.85 -2.67
C LYS A 3 -30.84 -4.99 -2.44
N GLU A 4 -30.27 -4.18 -1.56
CA GLU A 4 -28.98 -4.44 -0.96
C GLU A 4 -29.08 -5.80 -0.29
N PHE A 5 -28.25 -6.73 -0.73
CA PHE A 5 -28.10 -8.03 -0.11
C PHE A 5 -27.34 -7.84 1.20
N ASP A 6 -28.07 -7.87 2.28
CA ASP A 6 -27.64 -7.69 3.65
C ASP A 6 -26.96 -8.97 4.15
N PHE A 7 -25.77 -9.30 3.62
CA PHE A 7 -24.95 -10.43 4.07
C PHE A 7 -23.92 -10.05 5.15
N LEU A 8 -23.83 -8.78 5.48
CA LEU A 8 -23.01 -8.37 6.61
C LEU A 8 -23.75 -8.72 7.90
N PRO A 9 -23.05 -9.27 8.91
CA PRO A 9 -23.64 -9.37 10.23
C PRO A 9 -23.95 -7.93 10.68
N ASN A 10 -25.21 -7.54 10.53
CA ASN A 10 -25.65 -6.30 11.12
C ASN A 10 -25.29 -6.36 12.59
N LEU A 11 -24.51 -5.42 13.06
CA LEU A 11 -24.60 -5.06 14.48
C LEU A 11 -26.07 -4.99 14.79
N PRO A 12 -26.58 -5.68 15.82
CA PRO A 12 -27.97 -5.56 16.21
C PRO A 12 -28.29 -4.08 16.19
N LYS A 13 -29.30 -3.70 15.38
CA LYS A 13 -29.68 -2.29 15.21
C LYS A 13 -29.53 -1.66 16.56
N SER A 14 -28.65 -0.70 16.68
CA SER A 14 -28.21 -0.16 17.97
C SER A 14 -29.33 0.56 18.73
N ASP A 15 -30.51 0.61 18.13
CA ASP A 15 -31.67 1.24 18.66
C ASP A 15 -32.49 0.20 19.43
N LEU A 16 -32.56 0.34 20.75
CA LEU A 16 -33.40 -0.46 21.62
C LEU A 16 -34.88 -0.13 21.39
N ASP A 17 -35.15 1.07 20.91
CA ASP A 17 -36.46 1.54 20.49
C ASP A 17 -36.28 2.46 19.26
N ASP A 18 -36.86 2.09 18.13
CA ASP A 18 -36.74 2.76 16.83
C ASP A 18 -37.88 3.73 16.52
N ARG A 19 -38.79 3.95 17.51
CA ARG A 19 -39.92 4.87 17.37
C ARG A 19 -39.42 6.30 17.19
N THR A 20 -39.94 6.95 16.18
CA THR A 20 -39.69 8.36 15.89
C THR A 20 -40.63 9.28 16.69
N PHE A 21 -40.26 10.54 16.84
CA PHE A 21 -41.13 11.57 17.44
C PHE A 21 -42.54 11.56 16.86
N ALA A 22 -42.69 11.49 15.56
CA ALA A 22 -43.98 11.48 14.89
C ALA A 22 -44.83 10.24 15.24
N GLU A 23 -44.19 9.07 15.39
CA GLU A 23 -44.86 7.83 15.80
C GLU A 23 -45.30 7.88 17.24
N LEU A 24 -44.47 8.45 18.12
CA LEU A 24 -44.87 8.67 19.55
C LEU A 24 -46.07 9.58 19.67
N VAL A 25 -46.12 10.70 18.93
CA VAL A 25 -47.26 11.60 18.88
C VAL A 25 -48.50 10.87 18.38
N ASN A 26 -48.38 10.16 17.24
CA ASN A 26 -49.49 9.42 16.64
C ASN A 26 -50.03 8.32 17.57
N GLU A 27 -49.14 7.59 18.25
CA GLU A 27 -49.57 6.57 19.23
C GLU A 27 -50.38 7.18 20.38
N CYS A 28 -49.97 8.33 20.87
CA CYS A 28 -50.73 9.06 21.88
C CYS A 28 -52.09 9.53 21.38
N LEU A 29 -52.15 10.12 20.19
CA LEU A 29 -53.38 10.58 19.56
C LEU A 29 -54.39 9.44 19.33
N LEU A 30 -53.93 8.27 18.86
CA LEU A 30 -54.75 7.09 18.66
C LEU A 30 -55.37 6.53 19.97
N ARG A 31 -54.77 6.82 21.14
CA ARG A 31 -55.26 6.38 22.44
C ARG A 31 -56.30 7.32 23.01
N ILE A 32 -56.39 8.59 22.60
CA ILE A 32 -57.33 9.58 23.13
C ILE A 32 -58.79 9.11 23.08
N PRO A 33 -59.33 8.58 21.95
CA PRO A 33 -60.73 8.15 21.92
C PRO A 33 -61.11 7.10 22.96
N ARG A 34 -60.10 6.30 23.42
CA ARG A 34 -60.31 5.26 24.44
C ARG A 34 -60.36 5.82 25.85
N TYR A 35 -59.57 6.88 26.15
CA TYR A 35 -59.43 7.39 27.52
C TYR A 35 -60.14 8.70 27.75
N CYS A 36 -60.35 9.51 26.69
CA CYS A 36 -61.06 10.79 26.72
C CYS A 36 -61.96 10.93 25.50
N PRO A 37 -63.06 10.16 25.41
CA PRO A 37 -63.92 10.15 24.21
C PRO A 37 -64.60 11.51 23.95
N GLU A 38 -64.65 12.42 24.90
CA GLU A 38 -65.19 13.75 24.75
C GLU A 38 -64.23 14.73 24.04
N TRP A 39 -62.93 14.39 23.96
CA TRP A 39 -61.92 15.20 23.27
C TRP A 39 -61.85 14.80 21.81
N THR A 40 -62.46 15.64 20.96
CA THR A 40 -62.59 15.40 19.51
C THR A 40 -61.74 16.33 18.65
N ASN A 41 -61.08 17.33 19.24
CA ASN A 41 -60.25 18.29 18.53
C ASN A 41 -58.76 17.88 18.60
N TYR A 42 -58.23 17.41 17.50
CA TYR A 42 -56.80 16.99 17.35
C TYR A 42 -55.97 17.99 16.56
N ASN A 43 -56.38 19.27 16.56
CA ASN A 43 -55.64 20.33 15.88
C ASN A 43 -54.33 20.64 16.63
N PRO A 44 -53.20 20.85 15.93
CA PRO A 44 -51.92 21.26 16.50
C PRO A 44 -52.01 22.54 17.41
N SER A 45 -53.04 23.38 17.21
CA SER A 45 -53.28 24.56 18.07
C SER A 45 -53.98 24.24 19.40
N ASP A 46 -54.38 22.99 19.61
CA ASP A 46 -55.02 22.58 20.87
C ASP A 46 -53.96 22.41 21.97
N PRO A 47 -54.15 23.00 23.15
CA PRO A 47 -53.20 22.88 24.27
C PRO A 47 -52.89 21.42 24.68
N GLY A 48 -53.88 20.53 24.56
CA GLY A 48 -53.72 19.12 24.87
C GLY A 48 -52.81 18.41 23.86
N VAL A 49 -52.93 18.74 22.57
CA VAL A 49 -52.02 18.21 21.52
C VAL A 49 -50.61 18.74 21.72
N THR A 50 -50.46 20.03 22.08
CA THR A 50 -49.15 20.61 22.42
C THR A 50 -48.47 19.90 23.60
N LEU A 51 -49.24 19.50 24.61
CA LEU A 51 -48.71 18.71 25.76
C LEU A 51 -48.28 17.31 25.33
N ILE A 52 -49.03 16.67 24.43
CA ILE A 52 -48.65 15.36 23.86
C ILE A 52 -47.33 15.46 23.06
N GLU A 53 -47.21 16.50 22.24
CA GLU A 53 -45.98 16.76 21.49
C GLU A 53 -44.80 17.03 22.40
N LEU A 54 -44.98 17.83 23.46
CA LEU A 54 -43.92 18.08 24.46
C LEU A 54 -43.48 16.76 25.14
N PHE A 55 -44.44 15.91 25.51
CA PHE A 55 -44.16 14.63 26.14
C PHE A 55 -43.46 13.65 25.18
N ALA A 56 -43.89 13.61 23.90
CA ALA A 56 -43.28 12.86 22.86
C ALA A 56 -41.83 13.31 22.60
N TRP A 57 -41.57 14.63 22.59
CA TRP A 57 -40.23 15.20 22.48
C TRP A 57 -39.33 14.81 23.65
N LEU A 58 -39.83 14.86 24.88
CA LEU A 58 -39.08 14.41 26.06
C LEU A 58 -38.74 12.92 25.98
N ASN A 59 -39.68 12.07 25.52
CA ASN A 59 -39.44 10.66 25.31
C ASN A 59 -38.41 10.42 24.20
N ASP A 60 -38.50 11.13 23.08
CA ASP A 60 -37.53 11.06 22.00
C ASP A 60 -36.09 11.38 22.49
N GLN A 61 -35.94 12.43 23.33
CA GLN A 61 -34.66 12.75 23.96
C GLN A 61 -34.16 11.63 24.91
N MET A 62 -35.06 10.97 25.60
CA MET A 62 -34.73 9.81 26.44
C MET A 62 -34.34 8.60 25.59
N LEU A 63 -35.06 8.32 24.52
CA LEU A 63 -34.77 7.24 23.58
C LEU A 63 -33.39 7.44 22.90
N MET A 64 -33.06 8.65 22.48
CA MET A 64 -31.73 8.98 21.95
C MET A 64 -30.60 8.60 22.92
N ARG A 65 -30.79 8.90 24.23
CA ARG A 65 -29.80 8.50 25.26
C ARG A 65 -29.78 6.99 25.48
N PHE A 66 -30.94 6.36 25.45
CA PHE A 66 -31.10 4.93 25.66
C PHE A 66 -30.46 4.13 24.50
N ASN A 67 -30.60 4.60 23.28
CA ASN A 67 -30.04 3.99 22.11
C ASN A 67 -28.49 4.14 22.00
N GLN A 68 -27.87 4.99 22.83
CA GLN A 68 -26.41 5.05 22.94
C GLN A 68 -25.80 3.94 23.83
N VAL A 69 -26.62 3.33 24.72
CA VAL A 69 -26.13 2.29 25.64
C VAL A 69 -25.57 1.05 24.95
N PRO A 70 -26.20 0.50 23.89
CA PRO A 70 -25.68 -0.66 23.19
C PRO A 70 -24.29 -0.43 22.60
N ARG A 71 -24.02 0.73 22.03
CA ARG A 71 -22.70 1.08 21.47
C ARG A 71 -21.62 1.08 22.56
N ARG A 72 -21.89 1.69 23.70
CA ARG A 72 -20.97 1.69 24.86
C ARG A 72 -20.70 0.28 25.39
N ASN A 73 -21.76 -0.53 25.51
CA ASN A 73 -21.62 -1.91 25.95
C ASN A 73 -20.83 -2.73 24.95
N TYR A 74 -21.00 -2.48 23.64
CA TYR A 74 -20.24 -3.15 22.60
C TYR A 74 -18.75 -2.82 22.69
N VAL A 75 -18.39 -1.54 22.86
CA VAL A 75 -16.99 -1.12 23.05
C VAL A 75 -16.42 -1.77 24.32
N ALA A 76 -17.14 -1.73 25.45
CA ALA A 76 -16.69 -2.36 26.68
C ALA A 76 -16.52 -3.88 26.53
N PHE A 77 -17.36 -4.55 25.73
CA PHE A 77 -17.23 -5.97 25.44
C PHE A 77 -16.01 -6.26 24.58
N LEU A 78 -15.70 -5.42 23.58
CA LEU A 78 -14.48 -5.53 22.78
C LEU A 78 -13.23 -5.35 23.64
N GLU A 79 -13.24 -4.36 24.53
CA GLU A 79 -12.14 -4.13 25.48
C GLU A 79 -11.92 -5.32 26.42
N LEU A 80 -13.00 -5.94 26.92
CA LEU A 80 -12.93 -7.16 27.73
C LEU A 80 -12.33 -8.35 26.96
N LEU A 81 -12.51 -8.39 25.63
CA LEU A 81 -11.90 -9.39 24.75
C LEU A 81 -10.46 -9.03 24.34
N GLY A 82 -9.95 -7.88 24.79
CA GLY A 82 -8.64 -7.37 24.38
C GLY A 82 -8.59 -6.87 22.92
N ILE A 83 -9.76 -6.65 22.30
CA ILE A 83 -9.86 -6.22 20.91
C ILE A 83 -9.93 -4.70 20.87
N ARG A 84 -8.99 -4.08 20.14
CA ARG A 84 -8.93 -2.65 19.91
C ARG A 84 -9.26 -2.30 18.47
N LEU A 85 -9.73 -1.06 18.29
CA LEU A 85 -9.88 -0.46 16.98
C LEU A 85 -8.52 -0.31 16.32
N GLN A 86 -8.44 -0.58 15.02
CA GLN A 86 -7.21 -0.33 14.27
C GLN A 86 -7.03 1.17 14.08
N PRO A 87 -5.82 1.69 14.36
CA PRO A 87 -5.52 3.10 14.12
C PRO A 87 -5.51 3.39 12.61
N PRO A 88 -5.61 4.67 12.21
CA PRO A 88 -5.53 5.02 10.80
C PRO A 88 -4.18 4.63 10.21
N ALA A 89 -4.21 4.11 8.98
CA ALA A 89 -3.01 3.76 8.24
C ALA A 89 -2.46 4.99 7.49
N PRO A 90 -1.13 5.21 7.47
CA PRO A 90 -0.53 6.30 6.73
C PRO A 90 -0.45 5.98 5.24
N ALA A 91 -0.64 7.00 4.40
CA ALA A 91 -0.38 6.90 2.99
C ALA A 91 1.14 6.84 2.72
N GLN A 92 1.53 6.13 1.68
CA GLN A 92 2.91 5.96 1.25
C GLN A 92 3.06 6.30 -0.23
N THR A 93 4.21 6.90 -0.59
CA THR A 93 4.58 7.17 -1.97
C THR A 93 6.10 7.29 -2.09
N GLU A 94 6.56 7.58 -3.30
CA GLU A 94 7.96 7.89 -3.58
C GLU A 94 8.09 9.37 -3.93
N VAL A 95 9.10 10.03 -3.37
CA VAL A 95 9.43 11.42 -3.69
C VAL A 95 10.82 11.48 -4.31
N THR A 96 10.90 12.14 -5.44
CA THR A 96 12.15 12.41 -6.16
C THR A 96 12.64 13.80 -5.82
N PHE A 97 13.87 13.90 -5.36
CA PHE A 97 14.60 15.14 -5.12
C PHE A 97 15.52 15.40 -6.30
N TYR A 98 15.42 16.57 -6.91
CA TYR A 98 16.28 17.00 -8.01
C TYR A 98 17.32 17.99 -7.52
N LEU A 99 18.57 17.75 -7.87
CA LEU A 99 19.69 18.61 -7.52
C LEU A 99 19.74 19.88 -8.40
N SER A 100 20.22 20.98 -7.86
CA SER A 100 20.48 22.21 -8.60
C SER A 100 21.66 22.09 -9.56
N ALA A 101 22.62 21.23 -9.23
CA ALA A 101 23.78 20.89 -10.05
C ALA A 101 24.29 19.50 -9.70
N SER A 102 25.01 18.88 -10.62
CA SER A 102 25.71 17.61 -10.37
C SER A 102 26.82 17.82 -9.32
N LEU A 103 26.86 16.95 -8.32
CA LEU A 103 27.82 17.03 -7.22
C LEU A 103 29.06 16.15 -7.51
N ARG A 104 30.22 16.60 -7.02
CA ARG A 104 31.48 15.86 -7.17
C ARG A 104 31.63 14.72 -6.18
N GLU A 105 30.96 14.82 -5.04
CA GLU A 105 30.96 13.84 -3.94
C GLU A 105 29.54 13.35 -3.70
N ALA A 106 29.43 12.17 -3.08
CA ALA A 106 28.13 11.63 -2.70
C ALA A 106 27.46 12.53 -1.66
N TYR A 107 26.17 12.77 -1.82
CA TYR A 107 25.35 13.59 -0.94
C TYR A 107 24.25 12.77 -0.31
N THR A 108 24.08 12.88 1.01
CA THR A 108 23.07 12.14 1.75
C THR A 108 21.97 13.07 2.23
N ILE A 109 20.74 12.79 1.84
CA ILE A 109 19.53 13.37 2.42
C ILE A 109 19.15 12.44 3.58
N PRO A 110 19.09 12.92 4.83
CA PRO A 110 18.80 12.07 5.97
C PRO A 110 17.36 11.55 5.97
N GLU A 111 17.09 10.51 6.75
CA GLU A 111 15.73 10.08 7.08
C GLU A 111 15.01 11.15 7.90
N GLY A 112 13.67 11.09 7.93
CA GLY A 112 12.86 12.01 8.71
C GLY A 112 12.73 13.41 8.10
N ILE A 113 13.20 13.64 6.89
CA ILE A 113 12.99 14.91 6.20
C ILE A 113 11.52 15.06 5.80
N GLU A 114 10.92 16.15 6.26
CA GLU A 114 9.52 16.43 6.00
C GLU A 114 9.32 17.18 4.67
N VAL A 115 8.47 16.59 3.85
CA VAL A 115 8.00 17.15 2.57
C VAL A 115 6.48 17.27 2.60
N ALA A 116 5.90 18.19 1.85
CA ALA A 116 4.48 18.47 1.95
C ALA A 116 3.84 18.83 0.61
N THR A 117 2.53 18.72 0.57
CA THR A 117 1.70 19.33 -0.47
C THR A 117 1.62 20.84 -0.29
N LEU A 118 1.20 21.52 -1.35
CA LEU A 118 0.89 22.96 -1.26
C LEU A 118 -0.30 23.17 -0.33
N ARG A 119 -0.16 24.12 0.61
CA ARG A 119 -1.29 24.59 1.40
C ARG A 119 -2.18 25.47 0.53
N THR A 120 -3.48 25.20 0.53
CA THR A 120 -4.49 26.04 -0.09
C THR A 120 -5.34 26.76 0.98
N GLU A 121 -6.20 27.67 0.58
CA GLU A 121 -7.11 28.35 1.53
C GLU A 121 -8.14 27.36 2.16
N SER A 122 -8.45 26.26 1.48
CA SER A 122 -9.43 25.25 1.90
C SER A 122 -8.84 23.99 2.47
N GLU A 123 -7.54 23.71 2.24
CA GLU A 123 -6.89 22.46 2.61
C GLU A 123 -5.55 22.71 3.31
N GLU A 124 -5.35 22.04 4.43
CA GLU A 124 -4.07 22.02 5.13
C GLU A 124 -3.03 21.22 4.34
N ALA A 125 -1.76 21.60 4.47
CA ALA A 125 -0.66 20.87 3.84
C ALA A 125 -0.54 19.47 4.46
N ILE A 126 -0.54 18.45 3.61
CA ILE A 126 -0.35 17.07 4.02
C ILE A 126 1.15 16.79 4.03
N VAL A 127 1.66 16.33 5.18
CA VAL A 127 3.08 16.13 5.43
C VAL A 127 3.44 14.68 5.27
N PHE A 128 4.58 14.45 4.63
CA PHE A 128 5.23 13.15 4.49
C PHE A 128 6.66 13.25 5.00
N SER A 129 7.18 12.18 5.55
CA SER A 129 8.55 12.08 6.04
C SER A 129 9.30 10.99 5.29
N THR A 130 10.58 11.19 5.01
CA THR A 130 11.43 10.18 4.37
C THR A 130 11.66 9.00 5.32
N ASP A 131 11.45 7.76 4.83
CA ASP A 131 11.53 6.55 5.64
C ASP A 131 12.97 6.03 5.81
N GLN A 132 13.87 6.46 4.93
CA GLN A 132 15.27 6.03 4.89
C GLN A 132 16.16 7.17 4.40
N PRO A 133 17.46 7.16 4.72
CA PRO A 133 18.39 8.11 4.14
C PRO A 133 18.56 7.84 2.64
N LEU A 134 18.54 8.90 1.83
CA LEU A 134 18.79 8.84 0.40
C LEU A 134 20.22 9.27 0.11
N VAL A 135 21.03 8.35 -0.41
CA VAL A 135 22.39 8.66 -0.86
C VAL A 135 22.37 8.90 -2.37
N ILE A 136 22.70 10.11 -2.78
CA ILE A 136 22.90 10.46 -4.19
C ILE A 136 24.39 10.33 -4.49
N GLY A 137 24.77 9.21 -5.07
CA GLY A 137 26.15 8.87 -5.38
C GLY A 137 26.61 9.36 -6.74
N LYS A 138 27.86 9.12 -7.08
CA LYS A 138 28.44 9.39 -8.39
C LYS A 138 28.36 8.13 -9.26
N PRO A 139 27.55 8.09 -10.32
CA PRO A 139 27.47 6.92 -11.18
C PRO A 139 28.77 6.80 -12.00
N ARG A 140 29.44 5.64 -11.96
CA ARG A 140 30.62 5.33 -12.77
C ARG A 140 30.33 4.18 -13.71
N ILE A 141 30.56 4.40 -14.99
CA ILE A 141 30.38 3.40 -16.03
C ILE A 141 31.63 2.51 -16.10
N LEU A 142 31.44 1.20 -16.01
CA LEU A 142 32.52 0.22 -16.16
C LEU A 142 32.55 -0.40 -17.54
N HIS A 143 31.36 -0.73 -18.10
CA HIS A 143 31.26 -1.41 -19.40
C HIS A 143 30.10 -0.88 -20.21
N LEU A 144 30.28 -0.90 -21.54
CA LEU A 144 29.22 -0.76 -22.53
C LEU A 144 29.19 -2.03 -23.37
N LEU A 145 28.21 -2.88 -23.15
CA LEU A 145 28.14 -4.21 -23.74
C LEU A 145 27.03 -4.27 -24.78
N SER A 146 27.32 -4.84 -25.94
CA SER A 146 26.29 -5.14 -26.94
C SER A 146 25.88 -6.61 -26.89
N ALA A 147 24.61 -6.88 -27.19
CA ALA A 147 24.09 -8.22 -27.32
C ALA A 147 23.15 -8.34 -28.53
N PRO A 148 23.19 -9.50 -29.26
CA PRO A 148 22.36 -9.70 -30.43
C PRO A 148 20.87 -9.86 -30.07
N ARG A 149 20.56 -10.26 -28.83
CA ARG A 149 19.19 -10.46 -28.32
C ARG A 149 19.03 -9.97 -26.91
N THR A 150 17.83 -9.52 -26.62
CA THR A 150 17.38 -9.19 -25.25
C THR A 150 17.03 -10.49 -24.53
N GLU A 151 17.79 -10.83 -23.49
CA GLU A 151 17.61 -12.03 -22.66
C GLU A 151 17.42 -11.63 -21.21
N GLU A 152 16.73 -12.46 -20.41
CA GLU A 152 16.63 -12.28 -18.97
C GLU A 152 17.99 -12.46 -18.28
N ASN A 153 18.78 -13.45 -18.76
CA ASN A 153 20.13 -13.72 -18.28
C ASN A 153 21.11 -13.70 -19.46
N PRO A 154 21.64 -12.52 -19.82
CA PRO A 154 22.48 -12.37 -21.02
C PRO A 154 23.80 -13.12 -20.89
N GLN A 155 24.10 -13.96 -21.89
CA GLN A 155 25.32 -14.76 -21.94
C GLN A 155 26.31 -14.29 -23.01
N PHE A 156 25.80 -13.84 -24.14
CA PHE A 156 26.62 -13.43 -25.30
C PHE A 156 26.78 -11.90 -25.31
N LEU A 157 27.82 -11.43 -24.64
CA LEU A 157 28.10 -10.01 -24.45
C LEU A 157 29.45 -9.65 -25.08
N ARG A 158 29.49 -8.50 -25.78
CA ARG A 158 30.73 -7.92 -26.33
C ARG A 158 30.93 -6.54 -25.71
N ASP A 159 32.08 -6.33 -25.06
CA ASP A 159 32.45 -5.03 -24.53
C ASP A 159 32.90 -4.10 -25.65
N MET A 160 32.22 -2.96 -25.77
CA MET A 160 32.49 -1.93 -26.78
C MET A 160 33.33 -0.77 -26.20
N LEU A 161 33.47 -0.68 -24.88
CA LEU A 161 34.05 0.47 -24.21
C LEU A 161 35.59 0.37 -24.18
N LEU A 162 36.12 -0.72 -23.70
CA LEU A 162 37.53 -0.86 -23.35
C LEU A 162 38.48 -0.94 -24.56
N ASP A 163 37.98 -1.39 -25.71
CA ASP A 163 38.81 -1.59 -26.91
C ASP A 163 38.92 -0.34 -27.78
N VAL A 164 38.00 0.62 -27.66
CA VAL A 164 37.79 1.69 -28.62
C VAL A 164 37.81 3.09 -28.03
N TRP A 165 37.48 3.23 -26.72
CA TRP A 165 37.32 4.51 -26.06
C TRP A 165 38.30 4.70 -24.90
N THR A 166 38.58 5.97 -24.60
CA THR A 166 39.40 6.41 -23.46
C THR A 166 38.54 7.26 -22.50
N GLU A 167 38.78 7.06 -21.22
CA GLU A 167 38.15 7.85 -20.15
C GLU A 167 38.97 9.11 -19.89
N ASP A 168 38.34 10.26 -19.87
CA ASP A 168 38.98 11.52 -19.51
C ASP A 168 38.92 11.78 -17.99
N ARG A 169 39.46 12.93 -17.55
CA ARG A 169 39.49 13.30 -16.11
C ARG A 169 38.08 13.62 -15.54
N GLU A 170 37.10 13.81 -16.36
CA GLU A 170 35.70 14.10 -15.97
C GLU A 170 34.85 12.83 -16.05
N GLU A 171 35.47 11.65 -16.22
CA GLU A 171 34.80 10.35 -16.37
C GLU A 171 33.87 10.30 -17.59
N GLU A 172 34.21 11.07 -18.61
CA GLU A 172 33.57 10.99 -19.91
C GLU A 172 34.36 10.05 -20.82
N TRP A 173 33.67 9.08 -21.37
CA TRP A 173 34.22 8.13 -22.34
C TRP A 173 34.05 8.69 -23.75
N SER A 174 35.11 8.74 -24.53
CA SER A 174 35.08 9.20 -25.91
C SER A 174 36.13 8.50 -26.77
N GLY A 175 35.84 8.39 -28.07
CA GLY A 175 36.74 7.75 -29.01
C GLY A 175 36.13 7.60 -30.41
N GLN A 176 36.46 6.52 -31.07
CA GLN A 176 35.93 6.21 -32.39
C GLN A 176 34.44 5.92 -32.35
N GLU A 177 33.77 6.15 -33.47
CA GLU A 177 32.36 5.87 -33.64
C GLU A 177 32.04 4.38 -33.47
N ILE A 178 31.05 4.06 -32.64
CA ILE A 178 30.56 2.70 -32.42
C ILE A 178 29.05 2.61 -32.66
N ALA A 179 28.63 1.49 -33.25
CA ALA A 179 27.22 1.16 -33.44
C ALA A 179 26.63 0.55 -32.16
N LEU A 180 25.48 1.02 -31.71
CA LEU A 180 24.80 0.52 -30.51
C LEU A 180 24.10 -0.83 -30.74
N PHE A 181 23.58 -1.06 -31.94
CA PHE A 181 22.93 -2.29 -32.38
C PHE A 181 23.69 -2.96 -33.48
N SER A 182 23.27 -4.15 -33.91
CA SER A 182 23.83 -4.78 -35.11
C SER A 182 23.60 -3.93 -36.38
N ASP A 183 24.36 -4.17 -37.42
CA ASP A 183 24.13 -3.55 -38.72
C ASP A 183 23.89 -4.65 -39.78
N PRO A 184 22.66 -4.78 -40.32
CA PRO A 184 21.46 -4.01 -40.05
C PRO A 184 20.84 -4.28 -38.65
N PRO A 185 20.16 -3.30 -38.04
CA PRO A 185 19.53 -3.46 -36.74
C PRO A 185 18.39 -4.47 -36.80
N GLN A 186 18.33 -5.34 -35.82
CA GLN A 186 17.25 -6.32 -35.68
C GLN A 186 16.43 -6.06 -34.43
N PRO A 187 15.09 -6.21 -34.47
CA PRO A 187 14.31 -6.23 -33.27
C PRO A 187 14.87 -7.24 -32.26
N SER A 188 14.85 -6.89 -30.99
CA SER A 188 15.51 -7.56 -29.86
C SER A 188 16.99 -7.27 -29.68
N ASN A 189 17.69 -6.57 -30.59
CA ASN A 189 19.03 -6.09 -30.29
C ASN A 189 19.01 -5.24 -29.01
N CYS A 190 20.04 -5.33 -28.20
CA CYS A 190 20.17 -4.51 -27.03
C CYS A 190 21.62 -4.18 -26.72
N PHE A 191 21.81 -3.14 -25.96
CA PHE A 191 23.07 -2.84 -25.30
C PHE A 191 22.86 -2.63 -23.81
N TYR A 192 23.91 -2.89 -23.04
CA TYR A 192 23.92 -2.75 -21.61
C TYR A 192 24.96 -1.71 -21.19
N VAL A 193 24.58 -0.90 -20.19
CA VAL A 193 25.49 -0.03 -19.46
C VAL A 193 25.67 -0.62 -18.07
N VAL A 194 26.90 -1.01 -17.73
CA VAL A 194 27.20 -1.61 -16.43
C VAL A 194 27.90 -0.58 -15.56
N PHE A 195 27.33 -0.33 -14.40
CA PHE A 195 27.86 0.63 -13.43
C PHE A 195 28.62 -0.05 -12.31
N ASP A 196 29.55 0.70 -11.71
CA ASP A 196 30.33 0.25 -10.56
C ASP A 196 29.40 -0.11 -9.38
N GLY A 197 29.54 -1.33 -8.90
CA GLY A 197 28.80 -1.83 -7.74
C GLY A 197 29.19 -1.20 -6.41
N ALA A 198 30.38 -0.60 -6.33
CA ALA A 198 30.85 0.04 -5.10
C ALA A 198 30.18 1.39 -4.83
N GLN A 199 29.61 2.03 -5.85
CA GLN A 199 28.98 3.33 -5.70
C GLN A 199 27.53 3.21 -5.22
N PRO A 200 27.09 4.02 -4.23
CA PRO A 200 25.72 4.00 -3.73
C PRO A 200 24.79 4.79 -4.65
N VAL A 201 24.30 4.16 -5.69
CA VAL A 201 23.47 4.78 -6.74
C VAL A 201 22.05 4.20 -6.83
N SER A 202 21.64 3.37 -5.88
CA SER A 202 20.26 2.86 -5.81
C SER A 202 19.27 3.98 -5.56
N GLY A 203 18.15 3.98 -6.29
CA GLY A 203 17.16 5.05 -6.22
C GLY A 203 17.59 6.37 -6.87
N ASN A 204 18.81 6.49 -7.40
CA ASN A 204 19.26 7.73 -7.99
C ASN A 204 18.55 8.03 -9.31
N VAL A 205 18.42 9.31 -9.63
CA VAL A 205 18.05 9.79 -10.96
C VAL A 205 19.33 10.13 -11.69
N VAL A 206 19.59 9.39 -12.75
CA VAL A 206 20.83 9.50 -13.52
C VAL A 206 20.54 10.05 -14.91
N ALA A 207 21.28 11.07 -15.31
CA ALA A 207 21.33 11.55 -16.68
C ALA A 207 22.49 10.83 -17.40
N LEU A 208 22.14 9.98 -18.37
CA LEU A 208 23.10 9.41 -19.34
C LEU A 208 23.21 10.34 -20.54
N LYS A 209 24.38 10.84 -20.78
CA LYS A 209 24.67 11.70 -21.92
C LYS A 209 25.33 10.88 -23.01
N PHE A 210 24.79 10.96 -24.22
CA PHE A 210 25.34 10.32 -25.41
C PHE A 210 25.73 11.39 -26.43
N LYS A 211 26.94 11.29 -26.97
CA LYS A 211 27.43 12.11 -28.06
C LYS A 211 27.37 11.34 -29.37
N GLY A 212 26.95 11.97 -30.45
CA GLY A 212 26.85 11.36 -31.77
C GLY A 212 27.30 12.28 -32.85
N GLU A 213 27.38 11.77 -34.07
CA GLU A 213 27.64 12.58 -35.27
C GLU A 213 26.32 12.90 -35.99
N SER A 214 26.27 14.12 -36.58
CA SER A 214 25.08 14.63 -37.25
C SER A 214 24.74 13.97 -38.57
N ALA A 215 25.66 13.13 -39.10
CA ALA A 215 25.55 12.54 -40.44
C ALA A 215 24.67 11.27 -40.49
N THR A 216 24.34 10.67 -39.36
CA THR A 216 23.67 9.37 -39.32
C THR A 216 22.17 9.51 -39.09
N THR A 217 21.38 9.23 -40.12
CA THR A 217 19.93 9.12 -40.00
C THR A 217 19.56 7.69 -39.56
N THR A 218 18.79 7.56 -38.50
CA THR A 218 18.35 6.26 -37.96
C THR A 218 17.08 5.73 -38.63
N GLY A 219 16.35 6.60 -39.36
CA GLY A 219 15.10 6.26 -40.05
C GLY A 219 13.88 6.06 -39.18
N ILE A 220 13.99 6.30 -37.88
CA ILE A 220 12.87 6.20 -36.93
C ILE A 220 12.09 7.53 -36.83
N ASN A 221 10.89 7.45 -36.23
CA ASN A 221 10.20 8.64 -35.80
C ASN A 221 10.75 9.10 -34.43
N PRO A 222 11.41 10.28 -34.34
CA PRO A 222 12.03 10.77 -33.10
C PRO A 222 11.04 11.00 -31.94
N ASN A 223 9.75 11.17 -32.23
CA ASN A 223 8.71 11.36 -31.22
C ASN A 223 8.14 10.05 -30.67
N ASN A 224 8.47 8.92 -31.31
CA ASN A 224 8.03 7.61 -30.89
C ASN A 224 9.09 6.53 -31.25
N PRO A 225 10.28 6.60 -30.63
CA PRO A 225 11.38 5.68 -30.94
C PRO A 225 11.07 4.27 -30.45
N PRO A 226 11.41 3.22 -31.23
CA PRO A 226 11.14 1.81 -30.90
C PRO A 226 12.21 1.24 -29.94
N ARG A 227 12.37 1.84 -28.78
CA ARG A 227 13.35 1.43 -27.76
C ARG A 227 12.72 1.38 -26.38
N PHE A 228 13.36 0.64 -25.46
CA PHE A 228 12.90 0.46 -24.10
C PHE A 228 14.08 0.43 -23.14
N TRP A 229 13.98 1.21 -22.04
CA TRP A 229 15.02 1.30 -21.02
C TRP A 229 14.61 0.59 -19.76
N GLU A 230 15.48 -0.32 -19.27
CA GLU A 230 15.25 -1.12 -18.08
C GLU A 230 16.51 -1.25 -17.23
N ALA A 231 16.34 -1.40 -15.92
CA ALA A 231 17.38 -1.73 -14.96
C ALA A 231 17.06 -3.05 -14.24
N TRP A 232 18.10 -3.78 -13.87
CA TRP A 232 17.96 -5.04 -13.13
C TRP A 232 17.84 -4.77 -11.64
N ASP A 233 16.71 -5.10 -11.00
CA ASP A 233 16.45 -4.85 -9.58
C ASP A 233 16.92 -5.97 -8.64
N GLY A 234 17.60 -6.98 -9.15
CA GLY A 234 18.01 -8.21 -8.44
C GLY A 234 17.13 -9.41 -8.79
N TYR A 235 15.92 -9.20 -9.30
CA TYR A 235 14.96 -10.26 -9.62
C TYR A 235 14.43 -10.16 -11.05
N ALA A 236 14.20 -8.95 -11.53
CA ALA A 236 13.60 -8.70 -12.84
C ALA A 236 14.11 -7.39 -13.44
N TRP A 237 13.95 -7.26 -14.76
CA TRP A 237 14.21 -6.03 -15.49
C TRP A 237 13.03 -5.06 -15.31
N LYS A 238 13.28 -3.89 -14.74
CA LYS A 238 12.27 -2.86 -14.45
C LYS A 238 12.42 -1.65 -15.36
N PRO A 239 11.32 -1.10 -15.90
CA PRO A 239 11.37 0.13 -16.68
C PRO A 239 11.87 1.30 -15.83
N VAL A 240 12.78 2.10 -16.41
CA VAL A 240 13.43 3.22 -15.72
C VAL A 240 13.22 4.57 -16.40
N LEU A 241 12.63 4.60 -17.58
CA LEU A 241 12.24 5.84 -18.26
C LEU A 241 10.78 6.15 -17.89
N LEU A 242 10.54 7.26 -17.18
CA LEU A 242 9.20 7.62 -16.74
C LEU A 242 8.34 8.22 -17.86
N GLN A 243 8.92 9.08 -18.66
CA GLN A 243 8.25 9.78 -19.75
C GLN A 243 9.13 9.78 -21.00
N GLU A 244 8.53 9.75 -22.19
CA GLU A 244 9.28 9.83 -23.45
C GLU A 244 10.08 11.14 -23.57
N ASN A 245 9.61 12.23 -22.99
CA ASN A 245 10.32 13.51 -22.98
C ASN A 245 11.59 13.52 -22.12
N ASP A 246 11.79 12.53 -21.26
CA ASP A 246 13.02 12.35 -20.48
C ASP A 246 14.17 11.80 -21.34
N ASP A 247 13.87 11.29 -22.54
CA ASP A 247 14.86 10.92 -23.54
C ASP A 247 15.04 12.02 -24.59
N ARG A 248 16.00 12.91 -24.35
CA ARG A 248 16.37 13.98 -25.28
C ARG A 248 17.19 13.51 -26.47
N THR A 249 17.66 12.25 -26.46
CA THR A 249 18.31 11.65 -27.65
C THR A 249 17.27 11.31 -28.71
N ARG A 250 15.98 11.25 -28.33
CA ARG A 250 14.88 10.85 -29.23
C ARG A 250 15.16 9.55 -29.97
N GLY A 251 15.64 8.55 -29.21
CA GLY A 251 16.05 7.28 -29.80
C GLY A 251 17.35 7.36 -30.61
N PHE A 252 18.27 8.22 -30.20
CA PHE A 252 19.58 8.47 -30.85
C PHE A 252 19.47 9.06 -32.26
N SER A 253 18.44 9.89 -32.51
CA SER A 253 18.23 10.57 -33.79
C SER A 253 19.04 11.86 -33.89
N PHE A 254 20.35 11.73 -33.88
CA PHE A 254 21.28 12.90 -33.83
C PHE A 254 21.20 13.80 -35.07
N SER A 255 20.88 13.27 -36.26
CA SER A 255 20.70 14.09 -37.47
C SER A 255 19.48 14.99 -37.37
N GLU A 256 18.38 14.52 -36.83
CA GLU A 256 17.16 15.30 -36.59
C GLU A 256 17.38 16.35 -35.50
N LEU A 257 18.12 15.99 -34.44
CA LEU A 257 18.51 16.93 -33.39
C LEU A 257 19.42 18.07 -33.94
N ALA A 258 20.33 17.78 -34.86
CA ALA A 258 21.15 18.76 -35.53
C ALA A 258 20.32 19.74 -36.37
N ASN A 259 19.30 19.24 -37.08
CA ASN A 259 18.38 20.06 -37.87
C ASN A 259 17.52 21.01 -36.99
N GLU A 260 17.28 20.64 -35.73
CA GLU A 260 16.57 21.45 -34.74
C GLU A 260 17.51 22.43 -33.98
N GLY A 261 18.79 22.50 -34.36
CA GLY A 261 19.78 23.41 -33.78
C GLY A 261 20.51 22.87 -32.55
N THR A 262 20.34 21.62 -32.20
CA THR A 262 21.11 20.95 -31.14
C THR A 262 22.43 20.43 -31.74
N ASN A 263 23.57 20.74 -31.11
CA ASN A 263 24.85 20.18 -31.54
C ASN A 263 25.03 18.74 -31.04
N PRO A 264 25.00 17.72 -31.92
CA PRO A 264 25.11 16.30 -31.51
C PRO A 264 26.43 15.98 -30.80
N GLN A 265 27.51 16.72 -31.09
CA GLN A 265 28.79 16.53 -30.41
C GLN A 265 28.77 17.03 -28.95
N GLN A 266 27.88 17.98 -28.61
CA GLN A 266 27.64 18.33 -27.21
C GLN A 266 26.87 17.20 -26.47
N GLY A 267 26.21 16.34 -27.21
CA GLY A 267 25.45 15.22 -26.73
C GLY A 267 24.03 15.57 -26.29
N ALA A 268 23.22 14.53 -26.17
CA ALA A 268 21.86 14.59 -25.64
C ALA A 268 21.73 13.61 -24.47
N GLU A 269 20.85 13.93 -23.53
CA GLU A 269 20.71 13.20 -22.26
C GLU A 269 19.44 12.37 -22.22
N VAL A 270 19.54 11.18 -21.62
CA VAL A 270 18.41 10.35 -21.19
C VAL A 270 18.36 10.39 -19.67
N ILE A 271 17.23 10.79 -19.10
CA ILE A 271 17.02 10.83 -17.66
C ILE A 271 16.35 9.52 -17.23
N LEU A 272 17.02 8.78 -16.37
CA LEU A 272 16.59 7.47 -15.94
C LEU A 272 16.40 7.44 -14.42
N HIS A 273 15.26 6.96 -13.97
CA HIS A 273 14.92 6.77 -12.57
C HIS A 273 15.25 5.34 -12.15
N LEU A 274 16.37 5.19 -11.44
CA LEU A 274 16.86 3.87 -11.05
C LEU A 274 16.00 3.27 -9.93
N PRO A 275 15.86 1.92 -9.87
CA PRO A 275 15.11 1.27 -8.81
C PRO A 275 15.62 1.62 -7.42
N LEU A 276 14.74 1.69 -6.42
CA LEU A 276 15.11 1.93 -5.01
C LEU A 276 16.06 0.84 -4.50
N THR A 277 15.87 -0.39 -4.95
CA THR A 277 16.80 -1.50 -4.78
C THR A 277 17.42 -1.80 -6.14
N TRP A 278 18.69 -1.44 -6.31
CA TRP A 278 19.45 -1.71 -7.53
C TRP A 278 20.67 -2.53 -7.19
N ASP A 279 20.47 -3.84 -7.15
CA ASP A 279 21.48 -4.79 -6.69
C ASP A 279 22.58 -5.03 -7.71
N VAL A 280 23.76 -5.40 -7.19
CA VAL A 280 24.89 -5.83 -8.00
C VAL A 280 24.63 -7.25 -8.50
N ALA A 281 24.59 -7.43 -9.80
CA ALA A 281 24.43 -8.71 -10.45
C ALA A 281 25.67 -9.07 -11.28
N GLN A 282 25.83 -10.37 -11.52
CA GLN A 282 26.84 -10.89 -12.42
C GLN A 282 26.15 -11.64 -13.56
N PHE A 283 26.33 -11.13 -14.78
CA PHE A 283 25.92 -11.83 -16.00
C PHE A 283 27.17 -12.14 -16.82
N SER A 284 27.31 -13.39 -17.24
CA SER A 284 28.54 -13.89 -17.87
C SER A 284 29.78 -13.59 -17.00
N THR A 285 30.77 -12.88 -17.52
CA THR A 285 32.01 -12.49 -16.82
C THR A 285 31.95 -11.10 -16.20
N TYR A 286 30.90 -10.33 -16.45
CA TYR A 286 30.78 -8.94 -16.04
C TYR A 286 29.97 -8.81 -14.74
N ARG A 287 30.47 -8.01 -13.81
CA ARG A 287 29.83 -7.78 -12.52
C ARG A 287 29.60 -6.28 -12.28
N GLY A 288 28.41 -5.90 -11.93
CA GLY A 288 28.05 -4.51 -11.64
C GLY A 288 26.56 -4.32 -11.51
N ARG A 289 26.11 -3.08 -11.61
CA ARG A 289 24.67 -2.72 -11.68
C ARG A 289 24.29 -2.51 -13.14
N TRP A 290 23.23 -3.18 -13.54
CA TRP A 290 22.91 -3.36 -14.95
C TRP A 290 21.73 -2.49 -15.40
N LEU A 291 21.96 -1.78 -16.48
CA LEU A 291 20.97 -1.02 -17.23
C LEU A 291 20.99 -1.54 -18.68
N ARG A 292 19.83 -1.69 -19.32
CA ARG A 292 19.73 -2.07 -20.73
C ARG A 292 18.85 -1.14 -21.54
N CYS A 293 19.18 -0.97 -22.80
CA CYS A 293 18.33 -0.38 -23.82
C CYS A 293 18.08 -1.41 -24.92
N SER A 294 16.83 -1.75 -25.12
CA SER A 294 16.41 -2.76 -26.10
C SER A 294 15.74 -2.11 -27.29
N TYR A 295 16.06 -2.54 -28.51
CA TYR A 295 15.29 -2.27 -29.71
C TYR A 295 14.06 -3.17 -29.73
N VAL A 296 12.86 -2.61 -29.59
CA VAL A 296 11.59 -3.35 -29.59
C VAL A 296 10.98 -3.38 -30.99
N GLU A 297 10.23 -4.43 -31.30
CA GLU A 297 9.55 -4.56 -32.59
C GLU A 297 8.60 -3.38 -32.82
N PRO A 298 8.74 -2.64 -33.95
CA PRO A 298 7.92 -1.47 -34.21
C PRO A 298 6.44 -1.82 -34.32
N THR A 299 5.58 -0.95 -33.82
CA THR A 299 4.13 -1.05 -33.99
C THR A 299 3.70 -0.51 -35.35
N VAL A 300 2.41 -0.69 -35.73
CA VAL A 300 1.87 -0.27 -37.03
C VAL A 300 2.15 1.20 -37.38
N ASN A 301 2.21 2.08 -36.36
CA ASN A 301 2.45 3.52 -36.52
C ASN A 301 3.86 3.96 -36.06
N GLN A 302 4.81 3.03 -35.99
CA GLN A 302 6.16 3.26 -35.50
C GLN A 302 7.16 2.77 -36.54
N SER A 303 8.08 3.64 -36.95
CA SER A 303 9.17 3.24 -37.85
C SER A 303 10.25 2.52 -37.08
N GLY A 304 10.80 1.46 -37.64
CA GLY A 304 11.96 0.75 -37.11
C GLY A 304 13.28 1.43 -37.47
N TYR A 305 14.35 1.06 -36.76
CA TYR A 305 15.68 1.50 -37.11
C TYR A 305 16.10 0.92 -38.49
N SER A 306 16.35 1.80 -39.45
CA SER A 306 16.89 1.45 -40.77
C SER A 306 18.43 1.29 -40.75
N ARG A 307 19.08 2.01 -39.83
CA ARG A 307 20.51 1.93 -39.53
C ARG A 307 20.70 1.94 -38.02
N SER A 308 21.76 1.28 -37.57
CA SER A 308 22.13 1.32 -36.15
C SER A 308 22.45 2.74 -35.70
N PRO A 309 21.99 3.19 -34.52
CA PRO A 309 22.47 4.43 -33.95
C PRO A 309 23.97 4.34 -33.65
N HIS A 310 24.72 5.40 -33.95
CA HIS A 310 26.14 5.51 -33.69
C HIS A 310 26.44 6.57 -32.66
N ILE A 311 27.37 6.30 -31.78
CA ILE A 311 27.82 7.22 -30.75
C ILE A 311 29.35 7.33 -30.73
N ILE A 312 29.84 8.51 -30.33
CA ILE A 312 31.29 8.80 -30.23
C ILE A 312 31.72 9.06 -28.78
N GLY A 313 30.77 9.07 -27.85
CA GLY A 313 31.07 9.26 -26.44
C GLY A 313 29.84 9.12 -25.55
N MET A 314 30.09 8.86 -24.26
CA MET A 314 29.06 8.78 -23.24
C MET A 314 29.60 9.20 -21.88
N SER A 315 28.71 9.71 -21.03
CA SER A 315 28.99 9.98 -19.62
C SER A 315 27.73 9.82 -18.78
N ALA A 316 27.89 9.63 -17.47
CA ALA A 316 26.79 9.50 -16.53
C ALA A 316 26.96 10.51 -15.39
N ARG A 317 25.85 11.13 -14.98
CA ARG A 317 25.83 12.00 -13.81
C ARG A 317 24.56 11.84 -13.01
N ALA A 318 24.64 11.91 -11.70
CA ALA A 318 23.46 11.95 -10.86
C ALA A 318 22.87 13.36 -10.86
N ILE A 319 21.58 13.47 -11.07
CA ILE A 319 20.82 14.72 -11.07
C ILE A 319 19.78 14.75 -9.96
N GLY A 320 19.66 13.68 -9.19
CA GLY A 320 18.72 13.57 -8.10
C GLY A 320 18.62 12.15 -7.56
N GLY A 321 17.60 11.91 -6.74
CA GLY A 321 17.30 10.59 -6.21
C GLY A 321 15.87 10.51 -5.69
N THR A 322 15.36 9.31 -5.63
CA THR A 322 14.01 8.95 -5.22
C THR A 322 14.08 8.15 -3.93
N VAL A 323 13.22 8.45 -2.98
CA VAL A 323 13.13 7.74 -1.70
C VAL A 323 11.67 7.53 -1.33
N GLN A 324 11.40 6.48 -0.58
CA GLN A 324 10.08 6.21 -0.04
C GLN A 324 9.76 7.18 1.09
N VAL A 325 8.52 7.67 1.11
CA VAL A 325 8.01 8.59 2.13
C VAL A 325 6.67 8.10 2.66
N THR A 326 6.48 8.26 3.97
CA THR A 326 5.25 7.92 4.68
C THR A 326 4.58 9.19 5.19
N GLN A 327 3.24 9.24 5.12
CA GLN A 327 2.43 10.34 5.64
C GLN A 327 2.55 10.40 7.16
N CYS A 328 3.48 11.18 7.66
CA CYS A 328 3.64 11.42 9.09
C CYS A 328 4.43 12.69 9.36
N SER A 329 4.29 13.18 10.60
CA SER A 329 5.17 14.19 11.21
C SER A 329 5.78 13.61 12.47
N ALA A 330 7.07 13.82 12.68
CA ALA A 330 7.75 13.40 13.89
C ALA A 330 7.61 14.46 14.99
N VAL A 331 7.26 14.02 16.19
CA VAL A 331 7.21 14.83 17.41
C VAL A 331 8.32 14.39 18.32
N PHE A 332 9.08 15.35 18.86
CA PHE A 332 10.26 15.07 19.68
C PHE A 332 10.12 15.66 21.07
N ASN A 333 10.59 14.91 22.06
CA ASN A 333 10.77 15.36 23.46
C ASN A 333 9.49 15.91 24.10
N GLU A 334 8.34 15.29 23.83
CA GLU A 334 7.08 15.70 24.46
C GLU A 334 7.03 15.25 25.92
N VAL A 335 6.93 16.23 26.84
CA VAL A 335 6.69 15.96 28.26
C VAL A 335 5.20 15.71 28.44
N VAL A 336 4.86 14.47 28.77
CA VAL A 336 3.46 14.03 28.89
C VAL A 336 2.86 14.36 30.23
N GLY A 337 3.71 14.39 31.30
CA GLY A 337 3.27 14.76 32.63
C GLY A 337 4.21 14.32 33.75
N GLU A 338 3.74 14.51 34.99
CA GLU A 338 4.45 14.14 36.22
C GLU A 338 3.71 13.01 36.93
N SER A 339 4.42 11.97 37.34
CA SER A 339 3.86 10.84 38.08
C SER A 339 3.40 11.21 39.47
N ASN A 340 2.23 10.79 39.87
CA ASN A 340 1.70 10.93 41.24
C ASN A 340 2.10 9.73 42.15
N GLY A 341 2.79 8.71 41.63
CA GLY A 341 3.23 7.49 42.33
C GLY A 341 2.12 6.47 42.60
N LYS A 342 0.93 6.62 42.00
CA LYS A 342 -0.17 5.65 42.12
C LYS A 342 -0.15 4.68 40.91
N SER A 343 -0.60 3.46 41.14
CA SER A 343 -0.82 2.47 40.08
C SER A 343 -1.92 2.87 39.10
N GLY A 344 -1.81 2.44 37.85
CA GLY A 344 -2.85 2.67 36.82
C GLY A 344 -2.96 4.12 36.36
N GLN A 345 -1.87 4.90 36.44
CA GLN A 345 -1.87 6.29 35.95
C GLN A 345 -2.04 6.30 34.43
N VAL A 346 -2.77 7.31 33.96
CA VAL A 346 -3.06 7.54 32.54
C VAL A 346 -2.55 8.92 32.17
N PHE A 347 -1.84 9.01 31.04
CA PHE A 347 -1.36 10.25 30.46
C PHE A 347 -1.83 10.35 29.01
N GLN A 348 -1.87 11.56 28.46
CA GLN A 348 -2.37 11.85 27.13
C GLN A 348 -1.31 12.56 26.31
N LEU A 349 -0.99 12.04 25.12
CA LEU A 349 -0.17 12.74 24.13
C LEU A 349 -0.98 13.81 23.41
N LEU A 350 -0.31 14.90 23.03
CA LEU A 350 -0.94 16.07 22.40
C LEU A 350 -1.34 15.80 20.94
N HIS A 351 -0.52 15.05 20.23
CA HIS A 351 -0.73 14.79 18.82
C HIS A 351 -1.17 13.35 18.58
N THR A 352 -2.33 13.21 17.98
CA THR A 352 -2.95 11.92 17.65
C THR A 352 -3.51 11.93 16.23
N PRO A 353 -3.67 10.81 15.56
CA PRO A 353 -3.32 9.45 15.97
C PRO A 353 -1.81 9.18 15.87
N ILE A 354 -1.35 8.10 16.52
CA ILE A 354 0.05 7.74 16.60
C ILE A 354 0.31 6.51 15.73
N LEU A 355 1.37 6.56 14.92
CA LEU A 355 1.79 5.43 14.11
C LEU A 355 2.45 4.33 14.98
N PRO A 356 2.53 3.07 14.48
CA PRO A 356 3.28 2.02 15.14
C PRO A 356 4.72 2.46 15.44
N ARG A 357 5.21 2.17 16.66
CA ARG A 357 6.52 2.63 17.14
C ARG A 357 7.67 1.95 16.38
N GLN A 358 8.75 2.70 16.18
CA GLN A 358 10.05 2.23 15.73
C GLN A 358 10.98 2.02 16.94
N GLU A 359 12.13 1.39 16.72
CA GLU A 359 13.09 1.09 17.80
C GLU A 359 13.60 2.32 18.53
N ASP A 360 13.64 3.49 17.88
CA ASP A 360 14.06 4.77 18.45
C ASP A 360 12.90 5.56 19.09
N GLU A 361 11.68 5.03 19.06
CA GLU A 361 10.47 5.65 19.59
C GLU A 361 10.07 4.99 20.92
N TYR A 362 10.53 5.55 22.04
CA TYR A 362 10.32 4.99 23.36
C TYR A 362 9.96 6.05 24.42
N LEU A 363 9.36 5.59 25.50
CA LEU A 363 8.99 6.39 26.65
C LEU A 363 10.15 6.42 27.64
N LEU A 364 10.51 7.63 28.07
CA LEU A 364 11.52 7.87 29.08
C LEU A 364 10.85 8.35 30.38
N VAL A 365 11.18 7.71 31.49
CA VAL A 365 10.74 8.15 32.81
C VAL A 365 11.94 8.58 33.60
N THR A 366 11.97 9.85 34.00
CA THR A 366 13.05 10.44 34.77
C THR A 366 12.58 10.61 36.24
N PRO A 367 13.07 9.76 37.15
CA PRO A 367 12.72 9.89 38.57
C PRO A 367 13.34 11.14 39.19
N PRO A 368 12.79 11.69 40.31
CA PRO A 368 13.35 12.85 40.99
C PRO A 368 14.77 12.61 41.51
N VAL A 369 15.09 11.36 41.81
CA VAL A 369 16.42 10.91 42.23
C VAL A 369 16.76 9.63 41.47
N GLY A 370 17.84 9.65 40.70
CA GLY A 370 18.28 8.50 39.90
C GLY A 370 18.49 8.86 38.41
N LEU A 371 18.77 7.86 37.61
CA LEU A 371 18.96 8.01 36.16
C LEU A 371 17.64 7.83 35.43
N PRO A 372 17.45 8.49 34.26
CA PRO A 372 16.33 8.25 33.37
C PRO A 372 16.27 6.77 32.99
N GLN A 373 15.07 6.21 32.94
CA GLN A 373 14.81 4.82 32.59
C GLN A 373 13.96 4.76 31.33
N VAL A 374 14.36 3.91 30.38
CA VAL A 374 13.55 3.58 29.20
C VAL A 374 12.49 2.56 29.59
N TRP A 375 11.25 2.83 29.23
CA TRP A 375 10.12 1.96 29.46
C TRP A 375 9.72 1.28 28.15
N GLN A 376 9.31 0.02 28.25
CA GLN A 376 8.96 -0.82 27.13
C GLN A 376 7.44 -0.83 26.89
N GLU A 377 7.02 -0.66 25.65
CA GLU A 377 5.62 -0.83 25.23
C GLU A 377 5.24 -2.31 25.26
N VAL A 378 4.10 -2.62 25.87
CA VAL A 378 3.52 -3.97 25.87
C VAL A 378 2.08 -3.92 25.34
N PRO A 379 1.61 -5.00 24.69
CA PRO A 379 0.23 -5.06 24.19
C PRO A 379 -0.79 -5.11 25.35
N ASP A 380 -0.42 -5.75 26.45
CA ASP A 380 -1.17 -5.81 27.70
C ASP A 380 -0.23 -6.09 28.89
N PHE A 381 -0.76 -6.02 30.12
CA PHE A 381 0.04 -6.23 31.33
C PHE A 381 -0.01 -7.67 31.88
N SER A 382 -0.63 -8.63 31.18
CA SER A 382 -0.86 -9.99 31.68
C SER A 382 0.42 -10.72 32.10
N GLU A 383 1.52 -10.48 31.37
CA GLU A 383 2.83 -11.09 31.61
C GLU A 383 3.80 -10.18 32.36
N SER A 384 3.38 -8.97 32.73
CA SER A 384 4.26 -7.99 33.37
C SER A 384 4.45 -8.27 34.86
N ALA A 385 5.70 -8.44 35.30
CA ALA A 385 6.04 -8.52 36.73
C ALA A 385 5.93 -7.15 37.41
N PRO A 386 5.76 -7.09 38.74
CA PRO A 386 5.54 -5.83 39.48
C PRO A 386 6.61 -4.73 39.32
N ASN A 387 7.81 -5.12 38.91
CA ASN A 387 8.95 -4.21 38.74
C ASN A 387 9.33 -3.93 37.30
N ASP A 388 8.62 -4.52 36.33
CA ASP A 388 8.94 -4.34 34.92
C ASP A 388 8.53 -2.96 34.44
N PRO A 389 9.43 -2.19 33.83
CA PRO A 389 9.16 -0.86 33.33
C PRO A 389 8.32 -0.92 32.05
N HIS A 390 7.09 -1.37 32.16
CA HIS A 390 6.16 -1.56 31.05
C HIS A 390 5.08 -0.47 31.02
N TYR A 391 4.72 -0.05 29.83
CA TYR A 391 3.58 0.82 29.59
C TYR A 391 2.76 0.30 28.41
N LEU A 392 1.55 0.77 28.33
CA LEU A 392 0.62 0.48 27.26
C LEU A 392 0.22 1.80 26.61
N ILE A 393 0.14 1.82 25.28
CA ILE A 393 -0.33 2.99 24.54
C ILE A 393 -1.47 2.62 23.60
N ASP A 394 -2.50 3.46 23.59
CA ASP A 394 -3.54 3.40 22.57
C ASP A 394 -3.18 4.35 21.42
N SER A 395 -2.87 3.80 20.28
CA SER A 395 -2.43 4.55 19.08
C SER A 395 -3.52 5.46 18.52
N THR A 396 -4.79 5.16 18.74
CA THR A 396 -5.92 5.97 18.24
C THR A 396 -6.13 7.22 19.08
N SER A 397 -6.19 7.04 20.40
CA SER A 397 -6.44 8.15 21.35
C SER A 397 -5.16 8.84 21.82
N GLY A 398 -3.99 8.19 21.69
CA GLY A 398 -2.73 8.71 22.25
C GLY A 398 -2.62 8.56 23.76
N THR A 399 -3.41 7.68 24.35
CA THR A 399 -3.45 7.45 25.80
C THR A 399 -2.34 6.50 26.22
N ILE A 400 -1.50 6.94 27.15
CA ILE A 400 -0.44 6.11 27.76
C ILE A 400 -0.92 5.66 29.13
N GLN A 401 -0.91 4.36 29.40
CA GLN A 401 -1.31 3.76 30.66
C GLN A 401 -0.16 3.00 31.28
N PHE A 402 0.03 3.22 32.60
CA PHE A 402 0.98 2.47 33.42
C PHE A 402 0.33 1.32 34.16
N GLY A 403 1.14 0.41 34.66
CA GLY A 403 0.73 -0.83 35.28
C GLY A 403 -0.35 -0.66 36.36
N PRO A 404 -1.48 -1.39 36.24
CA PRO A 404 -2.56 -1.32 37.20
C PRO A 404 -2.30 -2.19 38.43
N PHE A 405 -2.90 -1.81 39.54
CA PHE A 405 -3.02 -2.67 40.73
C PHE A 405 -4.40 -3.35 40.71
N VAL A 406 -4.41 -4.67 40.52
CA VAL A 406 -5.64 -5.46 40.47
C VAL A 406 -5.90 -6.10 41.81
N GLN A 407 -7.01 -5.71 42.47
CA GLN A 407 -7.43 -6.37 43.70
C GLN A 407 -8.08 -7.70 43.37
N THR A 408 -7.53 -8.78 43.89
CA THR A 408 -8.17 -10.09 43.83
C THR A 408 -9.42 -10.11 44.71
N PRO A 409 -10.58 -10.48 44.16
CA PRO A 409 -11.80 -10.57 44.98
C PRO A 409 -11.59 -11.60 46.10
N ASN A 410 -11.63 -11.18 47.34
CA ASN A 410 -11.41 -12.05 48.49
C ASN A 410 -12.69 -12.83 48.79
N TYR A 411 -12.92 -13.90 48.04
CA TYR A 411 -14.07 -14.82 48.22
C TYR A 411 -14.12 -15.38 49.66
N GLN A 412 -12.97 -15.56 50.30
CA GLN A 412 -12.91 -16.07 51.67
C GLN A 412 -13.48 -15.05 52.69
N SER A 413 -13.22 -13.77 52.52
CA SER A 413 -13.77 -12.73 53.41
C SER A 413 -15.28 -12.53 53.19
N GLN A 414 -15.77 -12.67 51.97
CA GLN A 414 -17.21 -12.63 51.71
C GLN A 414 -17.94 -13.84 52.27
N HIS A 415 -17.37 -15.03 52.15
CA HIS A 415 -17.91 -16.26 52.77
C HIS A 415 -17.91 -16.20 54.30
N THR A 416 -16.86 -15.61 54.89
CA THR A 416 -16.77 -15.43 56.36
C THR A 416 -17.80 -14.42 56.85
N LEU A 417 -17.96 -13.30 56.16
CA LEU A 417 -18.98 -12.29 56.43
C LEU A 417 -20.42 -12.83 56.24
N GLN A 418 -20.62 -13.66 55.21
CA GLN A 418 -21.88 -14.35 54.98
C GLN A 418 -22.19 -15.41 56.02
N ARG A 419 -21.20 -16.19 56.50
CA ARG A 419 -21.34 -17.15 57.60
C ARG A 419 -21.67 -16.43 58.92
N LEU A 420 -20.99 -15.33 59.24
CA LEU A 420 -21.28 -14.54 60.45
C LEU A 420 -22.67 -13.93 60.40
N ARG A 421 -23.18 -13.52 59.25
CA ARG A 421 -24.57 -13.04 59.06
C ARG A 421 -25.60 -14.18 59.22
N LEU A 422 -25.28 -15.38 58.80
CA LEU A 422 -26.18 -16.52 58.87
C LEU A 422 -26.21 -17.16 60.31
N GLN A 423 -25.18 -16.93 61.15
CA GLN A 423 -25.13 -17.45 62.52
C GLN A 423 -25.84 -16.51 63.53
N GLY A 424 -26.40 -15.38 63.10
CA GLY A 424 -27.28 -14.54 63.96
C GLY A 424 -26.58 -13.87 65.12
N GLU A 425 -25.24 -13.82 65.13
CA GLU A 425 -24.51 -13.08 66.18
C GLU A 425 -24.62 -11.56 65.98
N PRO A 426 -24.97 -10.79 67.01
CA PRO A 426 -25.05 -9.35 66.88
C PRO A 426 -23.67 -8.75 66.61
N MET A 427 -23.61 -7.92 65.56
CA MET A 427 -22.41 -7.24 65.00
C MET A 427 -21.58 -6.46 66.01
N GLN A 428 -22.02 -6.29 67.24
CA GLN A 428 -21.39 -5.51 68.33
C GLN A 428 -20.29 -6.29 69.10
N ARG A 429 -20.07 -7.58 68.83
CA ARG A 429 -19.08 -8.37 69.59
C ARG A 429 -17.89 -8.90 68.75
N VAL A 430 -17.81 -8.53 67.51
CA VAL A 430 -16.54 -8.77 66.77
C VAL A 430 -15.56 -7.73 67.27
N ALA A 431 -14.54 -8.19 68.00
CA ALA A 431 -13.52 -7.31 68.58
C ALA A 431 -12.95 -6.36 67.55
N ALA A 432 -12.75 -5.09 67.88
CA ALA A 432 -12.20 -4.06 66.99
C ALA A 432 -10.84 -4.46 66.33
N ASP A 433 -10.16 -5.43 66.93
CA ASP A 433 -8.92 -6.03 66.40
C ASP A 433 -9.15 -7.01 65.23
N GLU A 434 -10.26 -7.78 65.26
CA GLU A 434 -10.58 -8.67 64.14
C GLU A 434 -11.08 -7.88 62.91
N THR A 435 -11.81 -6.78 63.14
CA THR A 435 -12.24 -5.87 62.07
C THR A 435 -11.04 -5.13 61.43
N LYS A 436 -10.04 -4.76 62.26
CA LYS A 436 -8.77 -4.21 61.74
C LYS A 436 -7.93 -5.26 61.04
N ALA A 437 -7.86 -6.51 61.52
CA ALA A 437 -7.19 -7.62 60.86
C ALA A 437 -7.83 -7.97 59.54
N ILE A 438 -9.20 -8.03 59.47
CA ILE A 438 -9.94 -8.25 58.21
C ILE A 438 -9.72 -7.09 57.23
N ALA A 439 -9.70 -5.85 57.71
CA ALA A 439 -9.44 -4.65 56.91
C ALA A 439 -7.97 -4.59 56.42
N SER A 440 -7.01 -5.07 57.24
CA SER A 440 -5.60 -5.17 56.84
C SER A 440 -5.35 -6.32 55.85
N ILE A 441 -6.02 -7.46 55.99
CA ILE A 441 -5.99 -8.57 55.08
C ILE A 441 -6.67 -8.18 53.76
N SER A 442 -7.78 -7.44 53.80
CA SER A 442 -8.42 -6.94 52.57
C SER A 442 -7.58 -5.92 51.79
N ARG A 443 -6.66 -5.22 52.46
CA ARG A 443 -5.70 -4.31 51.83
C ARG A 443 -4.49 -5.01 51.21
N ALA A 444 -4.22 -6.27 51.59
CA ALA A 444 -3.01 -6.97 51.26
C ALA A 444 -3.15 -7.95 50.07
N VAL A 445 -4.35 -8.13 49.48
CA VAL A 445 -4.56 -9.12 48.43
C VAL A 445 -4.87 -8.42 47.10
N GLY A 446 -3.83 -7.96 46.46
CA GLY A 446 -3.86 -7.46 45.10
C GLY A 446 -2.50 -7.68 44.44
N SER A 447 -2.50 -7.82 43.16
CA SER A 447 -1.27 -7.97 42.35
C SER A 447 -1.02 -6.70 41.55
N GLN A 448 0.22 -6.22 41.62
CA GLN A 448 0.69 -5.13 40.77
C GLN A 448 1.19 -5.75 39.46
N TYR A 449 0.72 -5.25 38.34
CA TYR A 449 1.14 -5.64 37.01
C TYR A 449 1.92 -4.50 36.35
N GLY A 450 3.23 -4.69 36.15
CA GLY A 450 4.14 -3.65 35.70
C GLY A 450 4.54 -2.66 36.80
N ALA A 451 5.66 -1.98 36.61
CA ALA A 451 6.16 -0.99 37.53
C ALA A 451 5.28 0.26 37.60
N VAL A 452 5.37 0.97 38.71
CA VAL A 452 4.73 2.28 38.91
C VAL A 452 5.83 3.35 38.92
N PRO A 453 5.77 4.37 38.04
CA PRO A 453 6.72 5.46 38.08
C PRO A 453 6.71 6.13 39.48
N PRO A 454 7.88 6.35 40.11
CA PRO A 454 7.95 7.04 41.41
C PRO A 454 7.23 8.40 41.39
N LYS A 455 6.71 8.81 42.54
CA LYS A 455 6.08 10.14 42.63
C LYS A 455 7.07 11.24 42.29
N GLY A 456 6.66 12.19 41.45
CA GLY A 456 7.52 13.29 40.97
C GLY A 456 8.41 12.91 39.79
N SER A 457 8.25 11.71 39.20
CA SER A 457 8.94 11.34 37.97
C SER A 457 8.34 12.09 36.77
N ILE A 458 9.21 12.61 35.91
CA ILE A 458 8.82 13.22 34.64
C ILE A 458 8.65 12.11 33.61
N VAL A 459 7.48 12.05 33.00
CA VAL A 459 7.16 11.12 31.91
C VAL A 459 7.30 11.88 30.60
N GLN A 460 8.15 11.39 29.70
CA GLN A 460 8.48 12.03 28.44
C GLN A 460 8.50 11.01 27.32
N MET A 461 7.81 11.30 26.21
CA MET A 461 7.96 10.56 24.97
C MET A 461 9.08 11.18 24.14
N LEU A 462 10.16 10.43 23.92
CA LEU A 462 11.36 10.98 23.30
C LEU A 462 11.15 11.29 21.82
N LYS A 463 10.50 10.38 21.13
CA LYS A 463 10.11 10.52 19.73
C LYS A 463 8.84 9.71 19.49
N TYR A 464 7.97 10.19 18.66
CA TYR A 464 6.87 9.42 18.07
C TYR A 464 6.41 10.08 16.79
N ARG A 465 5.72 9.31 15.93
CA ARG A 465 5.17 9.80 14.67
C ARG A 465 3.66 9.86 14.74
N THR A 466 3.11 10.98 14.25
CA THR A 466 1.68 11.20 14.11
C THR A 466 1.31 11.36 12.65
N GLY A 467 0.18 10.83 12.24
CA GLY A 467 -0.29 10.89 10.85
C GLY A 467 -1.27 9.78 10.51
N GLY A 468 -1.47 9.55 9.24
CA GLY A 468 -2.42 8.57 8.73
C GLY A 468 -3.74 9.20 8.30
N GLY A 469 -4.59 8.36 7.71
CA GLY A 469 -5.90 8.73 7.19
C GLY A 469 -5.96 8.82 5.67
N PHE A 470 -7.16 8.68 5.12
CA PHE A 470 -7.43 8.68 3.68
C PHE A 470 -6.97 9.96 2.96
N LYS A 471 -6.94 11.09 3.67
CA LYS A 471 -6.46 12.38 3.14
C LYS A 471 -5.02 12.32 2.62
N GLY A 472 -4.22 11.39 3.12
CA GLY A 472 -2.85 11.16 2.65
C GLY A 472 -2.73 10.60 1.24
N ASN A 473 -3.80 10.06 0.66
CA ASN A 473 -3.79 9.51 -0.71
C ASN A 473 -3.80 10.64 -1.76
N VAL A 474 -2.71 11.40 -1.80
CA VAL A 474 -2.56 12.54 -2.71
C VAL A 474 -2.16 12.10 -4.12
N GLN A 475 -2.54 12.89 -5.10
CA GLN A 475 -2.25 12.63 -6.51
C GLN A 475 -0.75 12.84 -6.84
N ARG A 476 -0.31 12.27 -7.97
CA ARG A 476 1.03 12.53 -8.50
C ARG A 476 1.27 14.03 -8.70
N GLY A 477 2.49 14.48 -8.42
CA GLY A 477 2.88 15.87 -8.57
C GLY A 477 2.29 16.84 -7.54
N SER A 478 1.66 16.34 -6.46
CA SER A 478 1.10 17.16 -5.37
C SER A 478 2.13 17.54 -4.33
N ILE A 479 3.12 16.68 -4.06
CA ILE A 479 4.17 16.91 -3.07
C ILE A 479 5.27 17.73 -3.75
N ARG A 480 5.44 18.99 -3.33
CA ARG A 480 6.36 19.94 -4.00
C ARG A 480 7.16 20.79 -3.05
N ILE A 481 6.92 20.73 -1.76
CA ILE A 481 7.54 21.60 -0.76
C ILE A 481 8.34 20.75 0.21
N ALA A 482 9.61 21.14 0.45
CA ALA A 482 10.34 20.71 1.62
C ALA A 482 10.04 21.69 2.76
N LYS A 483 9.66 21.21 3.94
CA LYS A 483 9.40 22.07 5.09
C LYS A 483 10.66 22.81 5.56
N ASN A 484 11.81 22.14 5.45
CA ASN A 484 13.12 22.70 5.73
C ASN A 484 13.94 22.76 4.45
N ALA A 485 14.76 23.79 4.29
CA ALA A 485 15.67 23.90 3.16
C ALA A 485 16.67 22.73 3.17
N ILE A 486 16.72 22.00 2.05
CA ILE A 486 17.66 20.90 1.84
C ILE A 486 18.77 21.43 0.94
N PRO A 487 20.04 21.47 1.39
CA PRO A 487 21.14 21.94 0.56
C PRO A 487 21.18 21.21 -0.79
N TYR A 488 21.53 21.92 -1.83
CA TYR A 488 21.68 21.41 -3.21
C TYR A 488 20.40 20.86 -3.88
N VAL A 489 19.26 20.81 -3.21
CA VAL A 489 17.99 20.40 -3.81
C VAL A 489 17.29 21.61 -4.41
N ALA A 490 16.98 21.54 -5.71
CA ALA A 490 16.29 22.60 -6.44
C ALA A 490 14.77 22.41 -6.43
N SER A 491 14.32 21.18 -6.55
CA SER A 491 12.89 20.82 -6.59
C SER A 491 12.67 19.39 -6.13
N LEU A 492 11.43 19.11 -5.77
CA LEU A 492 11.00 17.74 -5.44
C LEU A 492 9.59 17.50 -5.99
N THR A 493 9.29 16.25 -6.25
CA THR A 493 7.95 15.83 -6.69
C THR A 493 7.72 14.34 -6.45
N ASN A 494 6.46 13.96 -6.33
CA ASN A 494 6.06 12.55 -6.38
C ASN A 494 5.59 12.22 -7.80
N HIS A 495 6.22 11.25 -8.46
CA HIS A 495 5.82 10.78 -9.79
C HIS A 495 4.67 9.77 -9.73
N ILE A 496 4.39 9.24 -8.57
CA ILE A 496 3.36 8.24 -8.28
C ILE A 496 2.40 8.83 -7.25
N SER A 497 1.11 8.52 -7.37
CA SER A 497 0.12 8.92 -6.36
C SER A 497 0.38 8.19 -5.04
N ALA A 498 0.17 8.88 -3.92
CA ALA A 498 0.23 8.23 -2.62
C ALA A 498 -0.98 7.29 -2.44
N SER A 499 -0.74 6.17 -1.79
CA SER A 499 -1.72 5.10 -1.58
C SER A 499 -1.59 4.48 -0.19
N ASN A 500 -2.50 3.57 0.17
CA ASN A 500 -2.56 2.87 1.44
C ASN A 500 -3.01 3.71 2.64
N GLY A 501 -3.27 5.00 2.48
CA GLY A 501 -3.86 5.83 3.53
C GLY A 501 -5.30 5.38 3.81
N ALA A 502 -5.62 5.08 5.06
CA ALA A 502 -6.95 4.69 5.51
C ALA A 502 -7.28 5.36 6.83
N ASP A 503 -8.54 5.74 7.01
CA ASP A 503 -9.02 6.30 8.26
C ASP A 503 -9.07 5.23 9.37
N ALA A 504 -9.19 5.65 10.62
CA ALA A 504 -9.32 4.73 11.74
C ALA A 504 -10.54 3.81 11.54
N GLU A 505 -10.40 2.56 11.97
CA GLU A 505 -11.45 1.55 11.86
C GLU A 505 -12.73 2.00 12.58
N SER A 506 -13.86 1.91 11.89
CA SER A 506 -15.17 2.18 12.47
C SER A 506 -15.67 0.99 13.30
N LEU A 507 -16.66 1.21 14.18
CA LEU A 507 -17.30 0.11 14.91
C LEU A 507 -17.98 -0.90 13.97
N ASP A 508 -18.46 -0.46 12.83
CA ASP A 508 -19.09 -1.33 11.83
C ASP A 508 -18.06 -2.24 11.16
N ASP A 509 -16.86 -1.73 10.87
CA ASP A 509 -15.74 -2.52 10.34
C ASP A 509 -15.28 -3.57 11.35
N VAL A 510 -15.19 -3.20 12.64
CA VAL A 510 -14.89 -4.13 13.73
C VAL A 510 -15.92 -5.25 13.80
N ALA A 511 -17.21 -4.93 13.63
CA ALA A 511 -18.27 -5.94 13.62
C ALA A 511 -18.09 -7.01 12.54
N VAL A 512 -17.47 -6.65 11.42
CA VAL A 512 -17.12 -7.61 10.34
C VAL A 512 -15.84 -8.39 10.67
N ARG A 513 -14.84 -7.72 11.25
CA ARG A 513 -13.53 -8.30 11.56
C ARG A 513 -13.55 -9.27 12.72
N VAL A 514 -14.18 -8.87 13.83
CA VAL A 514 -14.16 -9.61 15.11
C VAL A 514 -14.73 -11.02 15.00
N PRO A 515 -15.88 -11.29 14.34
CA PRO A 515 -16.37 -12.64 14.18
C PRO A 515 -15.41 -13.58 13.47
N LYS A 516 -14.66 -13.09 12.49
CA LYS A 516 -13.61 -13.86 11.79
C LYS A 516 -12.47 -14.19 12.74
N MET A 517 -12.00 -13.20 13.49
CA MET A 517 -10.92 -13.33 14.48
C MET A 517 -11.30 -14.33 15.60
N LEU A 518 -12.53 -14.21 16.15
CA LEU A 518 -13.02 -15.12 17.18
C LEU A 518 -13.24 -16.56 16.68
N LYS A 519 -13.61 -16.74 15.40
CA LYS A 519 -13.75 -18.07 14.79
C LYS A 519 -12.41 -18.76 14.67
N THR A 520 -11.36 -18.06 14.20
CA THR A 520 -10.02 -18.64 14.05
C THR A 520 -9.36 -18.95 15.38
N ARG A 521 -9.73 -18.25 16.47
CA ARG A 521 -9.11 -18.39 17.79
C ARG A 521 -7.58 -18.37 17.74
N ASP A 522 -7.03 -17.59 16.81
CA ASP A 522 -5.59 -17.50 16.51
C ASP A 522 -4.92 -18.87 16.22
N ARG A 523 -5.67 -19.79 15.57
CA ARG A 523 -5.19 -21.12 15.19
C ARG A 523 -5.54 -21.41 13.73
N ALA A 524 -4.57 -21.95 13.00
CA ALA A 524 -4.73 -22.37 11.61
C ALA A 524 -5.19 -23.82 11.54
N VAL A 525 -6.49 -24.06 11.44
CA VAL A 525 -7.12 -25.39 11.40
C VAL A 525 -7.91 -25.61 10.12
N THR A 526 -8.75 -24.64 9.73
CA THR A 526 -9.57 -24.71 8.53
C THR A 526 -8.94 -23.93 7.38
N GLN A 527 -9.37 -24.18 6.14
CA GLN A 527 -8.92 -23.41 4.97
C GLN A 527 -9.10 -21.90 5.18
N SER A 528 -10.26 -21.50 5.70
CA SER A 528 -10.55 -20.09 5.98
C SER A 528 -9.66 -19.50 7.08
N ASP A 529 -9.19 -20.30 8.04
CA ASP A 529 -8.26 -19.81 9.06
C ASP A 529 -6.88 -19.54 8.44
N PHE A 530 -6.38 -20.46 7.62
CA PHE A 530 -5.12 -20.25 6.90
C PHE A 530 -5.17 -19.01 6.00
N GLU A 531 -6.27 -18.82 5.26
CA GLU A 531 -6.45 -17.64 4.42
C GLU A 531 -6.47 -16.36 5.24
N TYR A 532 -7.26 -16.32 6.31
CA TYR A 532 -7.38 -15.14 7.17
C TYR A 532 -6.06 -14.79 7.88
N LEU A 533 -5.39 -15.78 8.49
CA LEU A 533 -4.11 -15.57 9.17
C LEU A 533 -2.99 -15.18 8.21
N THR A 534 -3.02 -15.67 6.96
CA THR A 534 -2.07 -15.24 5.92
C THR A 534 -2.25 -13.77 5.57
N LEU A 535 -3.48 -13.27 5.50
CA LEU A 535 -3.75 -11.84 5.26
C LEU A 535 -3.24 -10.98 6.43
N ILE A 536 -3.44 -11.44 7.68
CA ILE A 536 -2.94 -10.75 8.87
C ILE A 536 -1.41 -10.72 8.87
N ALA A 537 -0.76 -11.88 8.67
CA ALA A 537 0.70 -11.99 8.63
C ALA A 537 1.32 -11.13 7.53
N GLY A 538 0.58 -10.96 6.43
CA GLY A 538 0.97 -10.11 5.31
C GLY A 538 1.00 -8.62 5.63
N ASP A 539 0.29 -8.17 6.67
CA ASP A 539 0.24 -6.76 7.10
C ASP A 539 0.03 -5.78 5.92
N GLY A 540 -1.00 -6.04 5.13
CA GLY A 540 -1.32 -5.27 3.93
C GLY A 540 -0.46 -5.56 2.68
N ALA A 541 0.67 -6.28 2.80
CA ALA A 541 1.49 -6.67 1.65
C ALA A 541 0.93 -7.87 0.87
N VAL A 542 -0.02 -8.62 1.44
CA VAL A 542 -0.79 -9.65 0.76
C VAL A 542 -2.12 -9.06 0.31
N ALA A 543 -2.40 -9.11 -1.00
CA ALA A 543 -3.68 -8.63 -1.53
C ALA A 543 -4.75 -9.72 -1.47
N ARG A 544 -4.39 -10.94 -1.83
CA ARG A 544 -5.33 -12.07 -1.88
C ARG A 544 -4.60 -13.37 -1.55
N VAL A 545 -5.35 -14.31 -1.02
CA VAL A 545 -4.88 -15.66 -0.76
C VAL A 545 -6.02 -16.65 -0.94
N ILE A 546 -5.71 -17.85 -1.38
CA ILE A 546 -6.62 -18.97 -1.42
C ILE A 546 -5.89 -20.25 -0.98
N CYS A 547 -6.55 -21.04 -0.15
CA CYS A 547 -6.07 -22.36 0.23
C CYS A 547 -6.45 -23.36 -0.87
N ALA A 548 -5.45 -23.91 -1.56
CA ALA A 548 -5.68 -24.87 -2.62
C ALA A 548 -6.22 -26.19 -2.06
N PRO A 549 -7.32 -26.77 -2.62
CA PRO A 549 -7.85 -28.02 -2.17
C PRO A 549 -6.86 -29.18 -2.41
N THR A 550 -6.71 -30.05 -1.44
CA THR A 550 -5.87 -31.26 -1.52
C THR A 550 -6.48 -32.22 -2.53
N ARG A 551 -5.76 -32.54 -3.60
CA ARG A 551 -6.26 -33.41 -4.69
C ARG A 551 -5.82 -34.86 -4.58
N ARG A 552 -4.72 -35.14 -3.89
CA ARG A 552 -4.11 -36.47 -3.79
C ARG A 552 -4.01 -36.90 -2.33
N LYS A 553 -4.16 -38.18 -2.06
CA LYS A 553 -3.97 -38.75 -0.71
C LYS A 553 -2.54 -38.59 -0.20
N GLU A 554 -1.57 -38.50 -1.13
CA GLU A 554 -0.15 -38.32 -0.85
C GLU A 554 0.15 -36.90 -0.29
N ASP A 555 -0.70 -35.93 -0.59
CA ASP A 555 -0.59 -34.56 -0.11
C ASP A 555 -1.27 -34.35 1.27
N ALA A 556 -1.64 -35.44 1.96
CA ALA A 556 -2.23 -35.36 3.28
C ALA A 556 -1.24 -34.74 4.27
N GLY A 557 -1.65 -33.71 4.98
CA GLY A 557 -0.79 -32.95 5.88
C GLY A 557 -0.06 -31.76 5.21
N ILE A 558 -0.23 -31.56 3.90
CA ILE A 558 0.31 -30.41 3.18
C ILE A 558 -0.81 -29.42 2.91
N VAL A 559 -0.62 -28.17 3.37
CA VAL A 559 -1.48 -27.02 3.08
C VAL A 559 -0.78 -26.13 2.06
N ARG A 560 -1.37 -25.98 0.88
CA ARG A 560 -0.86 -25.11 -0.17
C ARG A 560 -1.67 -23.80 -0.20
N LEU A 561 -0.99 -22.69 0.00
CA LEU A 561 -1.57 -21.35 -0.03
C LEU A 561 -1.08 -20.63 -1.28
N LEU A 562 -2.00 -20.29 -2.16
CA LEU A 562 -1.72 -19.46 -3.33
C LEU A 562 -1.83 -18.00 -2.91
N VAL A 563 -0.71 -17.29 -2.86
CA VAL A 563 -0.60 -15.93 -2.36
C VAL A 563 -0.40 -14.96 -3.51
N VAL A 564 -1.21 -13.91 -3.56
CA VAL A 564 -1.06 -12.80 -4.49
C VAL A 564 -0.57 -11.60 -3.67
N PRO A 565 0.67 -11.15 -3.85
CA PRO A 565 1.18 -9.96 -3.16
C PRO A 565 0.44 -8.71 -3.65
N ARG A 566 0.36 -7.70 -2.79
CA ARG A 566 -0.15 -6.40 -3.16
C ARG A 566 0.86 -5.69 -4.03
N VAL A 567 0.44 -5.29 -5.20
CA VAL A 567 1.22 -4.55 -6.18
C VAL A 567 0.57 -3.21 -6.44
N ARG A 568 1.36 -2.22 -6.78
CA ARG A 568 0.88 -0.89 -7.15
C ARG A 568 0.07 -0.95 -8.44
N THR A 569 -1.04 -0.22 -8.48
CA THR A 569 -1.99 -0.27 -9.59
C THR A 569 -1.92 0.95 -10.53
N GLU A 570 -0.96 1.87 -10.30
CA GLU A 570 -0.81 3.10 -11.10
C GLU A 570 -0.52 2.83 -12.58
N SER A 571 0.19 1.75 -12.88
CA SER A 571 0.44 1.30 -14.26
C SER A 571 -0.85 1.00 -15.03
N ILE A 572 -1.92 0.63 -14.32
CA ILE A 572 -3.25 0.44 -14.91
C ILE A 572 -3.81 1.77 -15.41
N ASP A 573 -3.73 2.82 -14.59
CA ASP A 573 -4.26 4.14 -14.93
C ASP A 573 -3.47 4.81 -16.06
N GLN A 574 -2.21 4.40 -16.22
CA GLN A 574 -1.38 4.78 -17.37
C GLN A 574 -1.69 3.95 -18.64
N GLY A 575 -2.58 2.96 -18.57
CA GLY A 575 -2.93 2.08 -19.69
C GLY A 575 -1.86 1.05 -20.03
N GLN A 576 -1.05 0.65 -19.05
CA GLN A 576 0.01 -0.35 -19.21
C GLN A 576 -0.38 -1.72 -18.63
N GLY A 577 -1.30 -1.74 -17.63
CA GLY A 577 -1.64 -2.97 -16.90
C GLY A 577 -0.52 -3.44 -15.96
N ILE A 578 -0.65 -4.65 -15.41
CA ILE A 578 0.32 -5.23 -14.48
C ILE A 578 0.80 -6.58 -15.03
N ALA A 579 2.10 -6.69 -15.25
CA ALA A 579 2.72 -7.92 -15.73
C ALA A 579 2.83 -8.98 -14.61
N PRO A 580 2.76 -10.28 -14.95
CA PRO A 580 2.84 -11.38 -13.97
C PRO A 580 4.09 -11.37 -13.11
N GLU A 581 5.21 -10.89 -13.64
CA GLU A 581 6.49 -10.79 -12.95
C GLU A 581 6.44 -9.84 -11.75
N GLN A 582 5.49 -8.89 -11.75
CA GLN A 582 5.28 -7.99 -10.62
C GLN A 582 4.57 -8.67 -9.44
N PHE A 583 3.92 -9.81 -9.66
CA PHE A 583 3.27 -10.61 -8.62
C PHE A 583 4.19 -11.67 -8.00
N ILE A 584 5.49 -11.58 -8.20
CA ILE A 584 6.46 -12.48 -7.55
C ILE A 584 6.42 -12.22 -6.04
N LEU A 585 6.24 -13.29 -5.26
CA LEU A 585 6.19 -13.22 -3.81
C LEU A 585 7.60 -12.93 -3.24
N PRO A 586 7.81 -11.78 -2.57
CA PRO A 586 9.12 -11.47 -2.01
C PRO A 586 9.53 -12.47 -0.94
N PRO A 587 10.79 -12.94 -0.89
CA PRO A 587 11.25 -13.91 0.10
C PRO A 587 11.01 -13.46 1.54
N LYS A 588 11.27 -12.20 1.87
CA LYS A 588 11.01 -11.62 3.20
C LYS A 588 9.53 -11.71 3.60
N LEU A 589 8.61 -11.52 2.66
CA LEU A 589 7.18 -11.66 2.92
C LEU A 589 6.80 -13.12 3.13
N SER A 590 7.38 -14.03 2.33
CA SER A 590 7.20 -15.47 2.48
C SER A 590 7.65 -15.94 3.86
N ASP A 591 8.87 -15.57 4.28
CA ASP A 591 9.42 -15.95 5.59
C ASP A 591 8.56 -15.42 6.75
N ARG A 592 8.10 -14.17 6.66
CA ARG A 592 7.21 -13.58 7.67
C ARG A 592 5.89 -14.33 7.79
N VAL A 593 5.26 -14.65 6.67
CA VAL A 593 3.99 -15.38 6.64
C VAL A 593 4.18 -16.80 7.17
N LEU A 594 5.23 -17.50 6.76
CA LEU A 594 5.53 -18.85 7.24
C LEU A 594 5.80 -18.86 8.74
N SER A 595 6.64 -17.97 9.25
CA SER A 595 6.94 -17.88 10.69
C SER A 595 5.67 -17.64 11.51
N TYR A 596 4.80 -16.74 11.05
CA TYR A 596 3.55 -16.44 11.74
C TYR A 596 2.57 -17.62 11.77
N LEU A 597 2.46 -18.36 10.65
CA LEU A 597 1.59 -19.53 10.54
C LEU A 597 2.17 -20.76 11.25
N ASP A 598 3.50 -20.90 11.31
CA ASP A 598 4.16 -22.04 11.96
C ASP A 598 3.88 -22.11 13.47
N GLU A 599 3.75 -20.96 14.14
CA GLU A 599 3.37 -20.88 15.54
C GLU A 599 1.90 -21.27 15.80
N ARG A 600 1.06 -21.20 14.75
CA ARG A 600 -0.42 -21.31 14.85
C ARG A 600 -1.00 -22.57 14.20
N LYS A 601 -0.19 -23.28 13.41
CA LYS A 601 -0.62 -24.52 12.72
C LYS A 601 -0.70 -25.71 13.67
N MET A 602 -1.45 -26.71 13.28
CA MET A 602 -1.44 -28.00 13.98
C MET A 602 -0.12 -28.74 13.73
N LEU A 603 0.31 -29.54 14.72
CA LEU A 603 1.49 -30.40 14.59
C LEU A 603 1.33 -31.38 13.42
N GLY A 604 2.40 -31.54 12.63
CA GLY A 604 2.42 -32.42 11.45
C GLY A 604 1.91 -31.81 10.16
N ILE A 605 1.43 -30.55 10.15
CA ILE A 605 1.08 -29.83 8.93
C ILE A 605 2.30 -29.12 8.36
N GLN A 606 2.53 -29.29 7.06
CA GLN A 606 3.50 -28.54 6.26
C GLN A 606 2.78 -27.49 5.43
N ILE A 607 3.29 -26.26 5.45
CA ILE A 607 2.71 -25.14 4.72
C ILE A 607 3.62 -24.82 3.54
N HIS A 608 3.03 -24.78 2.35
CA HIS A 608 3.70 -24.38 1.12
C HIS A 608 3.04 -23.09 0.62
N LEU A 609 3.82 -22.02 0.50
CA LEU A 609 3.40 -20.80 -0.16
C LEU A 609 3.77 -20.87 -1.64
N GLU A 610 2.77 -20.73 -2.48
CA GLU A 610 2.92 -20.81 -3.94
C GLU A 610 2.30 -19.57 -4.59
N GLN A 611 2.69 -19.31 -5.82
CA GLN A 611 2.04 -18.30 -6.64
C GLN A 611 0.95 -18.95 -7.49
N PRO A 612 -0.17 -18.25 -7.76
CA PRO A 612 -1.13 -18.70 -8.76
C PRO A 612 -0.50 -18.77 -10.15
N GLN A 613 -0.99 -19.65 -10.99
CA GLN A 613 -0.66 -19.59 -12.40
C GLN A 613 -1.38 -18.40 -13.03
N TYR A 614 -0.60 -17.51 -13.65
CA TYR A 614 -1.17 -16.36 -14.34
C TYR A 614 -1.36 -16.67 -15.82
N THR A 615 -2.53 -16.31 -16.34
CA THR A 615 -2.85 -16.35 -17.78
C THR A 615 -3.11 -14.94 -18.25
N GLY A 616 -2.30 -14.50 -19.22
CA GLY A 616 -2.49 -13.16 -19.78
C GLY A 616 -3.66 -13.12 -20.75
N VAL A 617 -4.38 -12.01 -20.77
CA VAL A 617 -5.51 -11.78 -21.69
C VAL A 617 -5.32 -10.48 -22.45
N CYS A 618 -5.41 -10.56 -23.78
CA CYS A 618 -5.45 -9.41 -24.66
C CYS A 618 -6.78 -9.41 -25.41
N VAL A 619 -7.41 -8.25 -25.49
CA VAL A 619 -8.70 -8.03 -26.15
C VAL A 619 -8.49 -7.24 -27.43
N GLN A 620 -9.08 -7.73 -28.51
CA GLN A 620 -9.20 -6.99 -29.78
C GLN A 620 -10.67 -6.83 -30.13
N THR A 621 -11.10 -5.59 -30.40
CA THR A 621 -12.48 -5.31 -30.77
C THR A 621 -12.59 -4.05 -31.61
N GLU A 622 -13.74 -3.90 -32.25
CA GLU A 622 -14.11 -2.73 -33.03
C GLU A 622 -15.28 -2.01 -32.36
N ILE A 623 -15.22 -0.69 -32.32
CA ILE A 623 -16.28 0.14 -31.74
C ILE A 623 -16.71 1.21 -32.72
N ALA A 624 -17.98 1.55 -32.72
CA ALA A 624 -18.53 2.76 -33.36
C ALA A 624 -18.93 3.75 -32.26
N LEU A 625 -18.50 5.00 -32.40
CA LEU A 625 -18.84 6.06 -31.47
C LEU A 625 -20.09 6.79 -31.90
N GLU A 626 -20.75 7.46 -30.97
CA GLU A 626 -21.83 8.39 -31.27
C GLU A 626 -21.29 9.61 -32.04
N SER A 627 -22.08 10.19 -32.95
CA SER A 627 -21.67 11.29 -33.81
C SER A 627 -21.16 12.54 -33.07
N ALA A 628 -21.56 12.72 -31.81
CA ALA A 628 -21.07 13.80 -30.95
C ALA A 628 -19.59 13.67 -30.56
N TYR A 629 -19.01 12.49 -30.70
CA TYR A 629 -17.63 12.17 -30.30
C TYR A 629 -16.67 11.97 -31.48
N ASN A 630 -17.08 12.24 -32.71
CA ASN A 630 -16.29 12.11 -33.94
C ASN A 630 -15.26 13.25 -34.07
N ASN A 631 -14.35 13.33 -33.11
CA ASN A 631 -13.19 14.22 -33.13
C ASN A 631 -11.96 13.38 -32.83
N PRO A 632 -10.89 13.41 -33.65
CA PRO A 632 -9.71 12.56 -33.48
C PRO A 632 -9.07 12.60 -32.09
N GLN A 633 -9.06 13.77 -31.44
CA GLN A 633 -8.52 13.91 -30.07
C GLN A 633 -9.44 13.26 -29.04
N VAL A 634 -10.77 13.39 -29.20
CA VAL A 634 -11.76 12.77 -28.33
C VAL A 634 -11.76 11.27 -28.51
N GLU A 635 -11.68 10.80 -29.75
CA GLU A 635 -11.58 9.38 -30.10
C GLU A 635 -10.39 8.70 -29.44
N GLN A 636 -9.19 9.32 -29.51
CA GLN A 636 -8.00 8.82 -28.86
C GLN A 636 -8.16 8.76 -27.33
N SER A 637 -8.77 9.80 -26.74
CA SER A 637 -9.06 9.85 -25.31
C SER A 637 -10.01 8.74 -24.87
N ILE A 638 -11.07 8.48 -25.66
CA ILE A 638 -12.04 7.40 -25.39
C ILE A 638 -11.34 6.04 -25.49
N VAL A 639 -10.59 5.79 -26.55
CA VAL A 639 -9.86 4.53 -26.73
C VAL A 639 -8.90 4.31 -25.55
N GLN A 640 -8.21 5.34 -25.10
CA GLN A 640 -7.30 5.21 -23.94
C GLN A 640 -8.07 4.89 -22.65
N LYS A 641 -9.21 5.55 -22.40
CA LYS A 641 -10.07 5.25 -21.24
C LYS A 641 -10.61 3.82 -21.27
N LEU A 642 -11.05 3.35 -22.44
CA LEU A 642 -11.51 1.97 -22.62
C LEU A 642 -10.40 0.95 -22.38
N LYS A 643 -9.16 1.23 -22.82
CA LYS A 643 -8.00 0.38 -22.53
C LYS A 643 -7.69 0.32 -21.04
N VAL A 644 -7.70 1.46 -20.35
CA VAL A 644 -7.52 1.52 -18.89
C VAL A 644 -8.60 0.69 -18.19
N MET A 645 -9.85 0.80 -18.63
CA MET A 645 -10.96 0.03 -18.08
C MET A 645 -10.79 -1.48 -18.29
N LEU A 646 -10.29 -1.93 -19.44
CA LEU A 646 -9.96 -3.33 -19.70
C LEU A 646 -8.81 -3.83 -18.80
N TYR A 647 -7.72 -3.07 -18.66
CA TYR A 647 -6.61 -3.42 -17.77
C TYR A 647 -7.05 -3.49 -16.31
N ARG A 648 -7.95 -2.60 -15.88
CA ARG A 648 -8.52 -2.63 -14.53
C ARG A 648 -9.43 -3.84 -14.34
N PHE A 649 -10.28 -4.15 -15.29
CA PHE A 649 -11.20 -5.27 -15.21
C PHE A 649 -10.50 -6.63 -15.22
N LEU A 650 -9.47 -6.80 -16.07
CA LEU A 650 -8.69 -8.03 -16.20
C LEU A 650 -7.48 -8.04 -15.26
N ASN A 651 -7.70 -7.70 -13.99
CA ASN A 651 -6.64 -7.59 -12.99
C ASN A 651 -6.88 -8.56 -11.82
N PRO A 652 -5.85 -9.27 -11.35
CA PRO A 652 -5.99 -10.23 -10.26
C PRO A 652 -6.29 -9.61 -8.88
N ILE A 653 -6.00 -8.31 -8.68
CA ILE A 653 -6.17 -7.64 -7.37
C ILE A 653 -7.44 -6.80 -7.30
N SER A 654 -7.70 -6.01 -8.34
CA SER A 654 -8.78 -5.00 -8.36
C SER A 654 -9.79 -5.21 -9.49
N GLY A 655 -9.70 -6.31 -10.23
CA GLY A 655 -10.54 -6.61 -11.38
C GLY A 655 -11.80 -7.38 -11.04
N GLY A 656 -12.41 -7.95 -12.09
CA GLY A 656 -13.64 -8.73 -11.98
C GLY A 656 -14.89 -7.88 -11.81
N ILE A 657 -16.04 -8.54 -11.69
CA ILE A 657 -17.36 -7.89 -11.64
C ILE A 657 -17.57 -7.11 -10.35
N LYS A 658 -16.96 -7.60 -9.23
CA LYS A 658 -17.09 -6.98 -7.91
C LYS A 658 -16.01 -5.95 -7.61
N GLY A 659 -14.94 -5.86 -8.42
CA GLY A 659 -13.80 -4.98 -8.15
C GLY A 659 -12.84 -5.50 -7.07
N GLU A 660 -13.02 -6.74 -6.59
CA GLU A 660 -12.20 -7.38 -5.55
C GLU A 660 -11.07 -8.24 -6.14
N GLY A 661 -10.81 -8.10 -7.44
CA GLY A 661 -9.91 -8.93 -8.23
C GLY A 661 -10.62 -10.05 -8.99
N TRP A 662 -10.04 -10.46 -10.11
CA TRP A 662 -10.58 -11.56 -10.91
C TRP A 662 -10.68 -12.84 -10.07
N GLU A 663 -11.82 -13.53 -10.15
CA GLU A 663 -12.05 -14.76 -9.37
C GLU A 663 -11.09 -15.88 -9.78
N PHE A 664 -10.52 -16.62 -8.80
CA PHE A 664 -9.67 -17.76 -9.08
C PHE A 664 -10.41 -18.81 -9.92
N GLY A 665 -9.77 -19.29 -10.97
CA GLY A 665 -10.30 -20.33 -11.84
C GLY A 665 -11.47 -19.90 -12.74
N ARG A 666 -11.86 -18.62 -12.74
CA ARG A 666 -12.94 -18.14 -13.58
C ARG A 666 -12.43 -17.85 -14.99
N PRO A 667 -13.03 -18.47 -16.05
CA PRO A 667 -12.72 -18.13 -17.43
C PRO A 667 -13.18 -16.71 -17.80
N VAL A 668 -12.50 -16.13 -18.79
CA VAL A 668 -12.91 -14.86 -19.41
C VAL A 668 -13.76 -15.14 -20.64
N TYR A 669 -14.96 -14.60 -20.65
CA TYR A 669 -15.89 -14.72 -21.77
C TYR A 669 -15.94 -13.40 -22.57
N PRO A 670 -16.15 -13.44 -23.91
CA PRO A 670 -16.41 -12.24 -24.69
C PRO A 670 -17.57 -11.41 -24.16
N SER A 671 -18.60 -12.07 -23.60
CA SER A 671 -19.74 -11.41 -22.99
C SER A 671 -19.39 -10.52 -21.79
N ASP A 672 -18.35 -10.88 -21.02
CA ASP A 672 -17.85 -10.06 -19.90
C ASP A 672 -17.31 -8.73 -20.45
N ILE A 673 -16.56 -8.80 -21.55
CA ILE A 673 -15.97 -7.63 -22.21
C ILE A 673 -17.06 -6.78 -22.89
N VAL A 674 -18.03 -7.42 -23.56
CA VAL A 674 -19.17 -6.72 -24.17
C VAL A 674 -19.94 -5.93 -23.11
N LYS A 675 -20.28 -6.57 -21.99
CA LYS A 675 -21.00 -5.94 -20.88
C LYS A 675 -20.22 -4.75 -20.29
N LEU A 676 -18.90 -4.85 -20.23
CA LEU A 676 -18.03 -3.79 -19.71
C LEU A 676 -17.99 -2.59 -20.66
N LEU A 677 -17.74 -2.83 -21.94
CA LEU A 677 -17.49 -1.76 -22.92
C LEU A 677 -18.78 -1.11 -23.43
N GLN A 678 -19.89 -1.85 -23.54
CA GLN A 678 -21.16 -1.36 -24.03
C GLN A 678 -21.78 -0.30 -23.11
N ASN A 679 -21.50 -0.34 -21.83
CA ASN A 679 -22.00 0.62 -20.85
C ASN A 679 -21.20 1.94 -20.80
N PHE A 680 -20.15 2.07 -21.63
CA PHE A 680 -19.32 3.27 -21.63
C PHE A 680 -20.01 4.39 -22.46
N GLN A 681 -20.11 5.56 -21.86
CA GLN A 681 -20.74 6.73 -22.49
C GLN A 681 -20.01 7.13 -23.78
N GLY A 682 -20.72 7.22 -24.87
CA GLY A 682 -20.18 7.55 -26.19
C GLY A 682 -19.93 6.35 -27.11
N VAL A 683 -20.04 5.11 -26.62
CA VAL A 683 -20.02 3.90 -27.47
C VAL A 683 -21.42 3.60 -27.98
N ARG A 684 -21.59 3.70 -29.28
CA ARG A 684 -22.84 3.41 -29.95
C ARG A 684 -23.01 1.92 -30.27
N PHE A 685 -21.94 1.29 -30.75
CA PHE A 685 -21.95 -0.09 -31.19
C PHE A 685 -20.62 -0.75 -30.86
N LEU A 686 -20.65 -2.01 -30.48
CA LEU A 686 -19.49 -2.85 -30.24
C LEU A 686 -19.52 -4.00 -31.28
N GLY A 687 -18.42 -4.12 -32.02
CA GLY A 687 -18.23 -5.21 -32.98
C GLY A 687 -17.79 -6.51 -32.32
N THR A 688 -17.22 -7.39 -33.10
CA THR A 688 -16.77 -8.70 -32.62
C THR A 688 -15.63 -8.55 -31.61
N VAL A 689 -15.75 -9.21 -30.45
CA VAL A 689 -14.71 -9.29 -29.45
C VAL A 689 -13.89 -10.55 -29.66
N GLN A 690 -12.60 -10.38 -29.94
CA GLN A 690 -11.62 -11.47 -30.02
C GLN A 690 -10.74 -11.47 -28.79
N LEU A 691 -10.55 -12.65 -28.20
CA LEU A 691 -9.70 -12.86 -27.06
C LEU A 691 -8.41 -13.59 -27.46
N PHE A 692 -7.28 -13.08 -27.00
CA PHE A 692 -5.99 -13.72 -27.11
C PHE A 692 -5.51 -14.11 -25.73
N GLU A 693 -4.98 -15.33 -25.62
CA GLU A 693 -4.33 -15.79 -24.38
C GLU A 693 -2.82 -15.64 -24.48
N LEU A 694 -2.19 -15.32 -23.36
CA LEU A 694 -0.75 -15.35 -23.19
C LEU A 694 -0.44 -16.39 -22.11
N ARG A 695 0.34 -17.39 -22.48
CA ARG A 695 0.77 -18.46 -21.58
C ARG A 695 2.30 -18.51 -21.50
N TYR A 696 2.78 -18.85 -20.30
CA TYR A 696 4.20 -19.07 -20.07
C TYR A 696 4.53 -20.53 -20.38
N GLU A 697 5.27 -20.75 -21.46
CA GLU A 697 5.67 -22.07 -21.95
C GLU A 697 7.16 -22.05 -22.30
N ASN A 698 7.90 -23.09 -21.87
CA ASN A 698 9.32 -23.26 -22.15
C ASN A 698 10.22 -22.05 -21.80
N GLY A 699 9.87 -21.30 -20.75
CA GLY A 699 10.64 -20.14 -20.31
C GLY A 699 10.28 -18.81 -20.98
N GLU A 700 9.27 -18.81 -21.86
CA GLU A 700 8.84 -17.61 -22.57
C GLU A 700 7.31 -17.46 -22.57
N TRP A 701 6.86 -16.20 -22.61
CA TRP A 701 5.47 -15.89 -22.83
C TRP A 701 5.11 -15.99 -24.31
N ILE A 702 4.06 -16.75 -24.64
CA ILE A 702 3.57 -16.96 -26.00
C ILE A 702 2.14 -16.44 -26.11
N ARG A 703 1.90 -15.57 -27.09
CA ARG A 703 0.56 -15.07 -27.42
C ARG A 703 -0.08 -15.96 -28.48
N ARG A 704 -1.32 -16.41 -28.21
CA ARG A 704 -2.12 -17.22 -29.13
C ARG A 704 -3.55 -16.67 -29.20
N LEU A 705 -4.22 -16.83 -30.32
CA LEU A 705 -5.67 -16.67 -30.36
C LEU A 705 -6.29 -17.75 -29.48
N ALA A 706 -7.24 -17.38 -28.62
CA ALA A 706 -7.89 -18.34 -27.73
C ALA A 706 -8.53 -19.48 -28.58
N PRO A 707 -8.21 -20.76 -28.33
CA PRO A 707 -8.67 -21.90 -29.15
C PRO A 707 -10.21 -22.01 -29.23
N GLN A 708 -10.84 -21.63 -28.14
CA GLN A 708 -12.28 -21.31 -28.07
C GLN A 708 -12.36 -19.81 -27.80
N PRO A 709 -13.49 -19.13 -28.08
CA PRO A 709 -13.61 -17.71 -27.77
C PRO A 709 -13.65 -17.43 -26.25
N ILE A 710 -12.89 -18.19 -25.45
CA ILE A 710 -12.85 -18.18 -23.99
C ILE A 710 -11.40 -18.37 -23.58
N VAL A 711 -10.92 -17.57 -22.62
CA VAL A 711 -9.63 -17.77 -22.00
C VAL A 711 -9.82 -18.41 -20.62
N ASP A 712 -9.37 -19.64 -20.47
CA ASP A 712 -9.47 -20.42 -19.22
C ASP A 712 -8.13 -20.42 -18.49
N PRO A 713 -8.03 -19.78 -17.30
CA PRO A 713 -6.81 -19.75 -16.52
C PRO A 713 -6.51 -21.08 -15.79
N GLY A 714 -7.44 -22.05 -15.85
CA GLY A 714 -7.39 -23.28 -15.05
C GLY A 714 -7.96 -23.12 -13.65
N PRO A 715 -8.17 -24.21 -12.90
CA PRO A 715 -9.00 -24.24 -11.69
C PRO A 715 -8.55 -23.31 -10.55
N LEU A 716 -7.26 -22.99 -10.48
CA LEU A 716 -6.66 -22.13 -9.45
C LEU A 716 -5.83 -21.00 -10.09
N GLY A 717 -5.96 -20.83 -11.41
CA GLY A 717 -5.28 -19.78 -12.14
C GLY A 717 -5.96 -18.43 -11.98
N LEU A 718 -5.20 -17.39 -12.27
CA LEU A 718 -5.67 -16.00 -12.28
C LEU A 718 -5.43 -15.37 -13.64
N VAL A 719 -6.31 -14.46 -14.00
CA VAL A 719 -6.19 -13.67 -15.20
C VAL A 719 -5.46 -12.37 -14.89
N CYS A 720 -4.56 -11.99 -15.78
CA CYS A 720 -3.88 -10.70 -15.77
C CYS A 720 -3.83 -10.09 -17.17
N SER A 721 -3.57 -8.81 -17.26
CA SER A 721 -3.43 -8.13 -18.54
C SER A 721 -2.40 -7.01 -18.42
N TRP A 722 -1.47 -6.95 -19.38
CA TRP A 722 -0.41 -5.94 -19.42
C TRP A 722 -0.01 -5.59 -20.84
N ARG A 723 0.62 -4.45 -20.99
CA ARG A 723 1.18 -4.00 -22.26
C ARG A 723 2.65 -4.48 -22.35
N SER A 724 2.93 -5.35 -23.30
CA SER A 724 4.29 -5.69 -23.70
C SER A 724 4.41 -5.49 -25.21
N PRO A 725 5.26 -4.59 -25.67
CA PRO A 725 5.51 -4.41 -27.12
C PRO A 725 6.02 -5.70 -27.78
N ARG A 726 6.91 -6.43 -27.10
CA ARG A 726 7.47 -7.71 -27.58
C ARG A 726 6.39 -8.76 -27.84
N LEU A 727 5.40 -8.85 -26.96
CA LEU A 727 4.34 -9.85 -27.04
C LEU A 727 3.09 -9.34 -27.79
N ARG A 728 3.08 -8.08 -28.22
CA ARG A 728 1.88 -7.41 -28.78
C ARG A 728 0.65 -7.61 -27.89
N SER A 729 0.86 -7.57 -26.56
CA SER A 729 -0.20 -7.88 -25.58
C SER A 729 -1.09 -6.69 -25.26
N SER A 730 -0.88 -5.54 -25.88
CA SER A 730 -1.78 -4.39 -25.72
C SER A 730 -3.19 -4.71 -26.21
N HIS A 731 -4.21 -4.20 -25.49
CA HIS A 731 -5.57 -4.22 -26.00
C HIS A 731 -5.67 -3.37 -27.27
N VAL A 732 -6.35 -3.90 -28.30
CA VAL A 732 -6.57 -3.21 -29.57
C VAL A 732 -8.03 -2.88 -29.70
N ILE A 733 -8.34 -1.58 -29.79
CA ILE A 733 -9.70 -1.07 -30.00
C ILE A 733 -9.65 -0.20 -31.24
N ASN A 734 -10.30 -0.65 -32.30
CA ASN A 734 -10.40 0.05 -33.59
C ASN A 734 -11.73 0.80 -33.64
N ILE A 735 -11.69 2.05 -34.08
CA ILE A 735 -12.90 2.83 -34.31
C ILE A 735 -13.34 2.56 -35.77
N VAL A 736 -14.60 2.16 -35.92
CA VAL A 736 -15.25 2.00 -37.21
C VAL A 736 -16.21 3.15 -37.40
N SER A 737 -16.11 3.84 -38.54
CA SER A 737 -16.92 5.00 -38.89
C SER A 737 -18.38 4.62 -39.17
#